data_feafd3f931ebd671ecbca695784f5d03
#
_entry.id   feafd3f931ebd671ecbca695784f5d03
#
_cell.length_a   1.000
_cell.length_b   1.000
_cell.length_c   1.000
_cell.angle_alpha   90.00
_cell.angle_beta   90.00
_cell.angle_gamma   90.00
#
_symmetry.space_group_name_H-M   'P 1'
#
loop_
_entity.id
_entity.type
_entity.pdbx_description
1 polymer ?
#
loop_
_entity_poly.entity_id
_entity_poly.type
_entity_poly.pdbx_seq_one_letter_code
_entity_poly.pdbx_strand_id
1 'polypeptide(L)'
;MRFSSMSSRLAAIAVVILVPGAMLSASSPARAASSPARAAAASVSPTLTVSTNLANRRYVAAGDRAYELGTEDGRYPAMGFHTRGEMGGIWTPPIKLLDGIWFGINGTWIGPATSFTSGFGHVQMTLPQTTTGPANNLQITRTDFVPDGRRAVEIGLTLTAANSAPFTLMADAHSELMSAYPWGFTTPDQTTFNLPDTASFNGNQLVFQENGTPPVANAAPHSWAAVVGATGLTPASGKTGTDFRGPQDPPVICPVGSQPDMYRCDDTAYGKGAGGELTYNLQLHAKTSTTIWFTVAGSDQGPAAAQAEFSAASANPAGEFQAKVASRLALDSQTQVSLPGDPMLAQSVTWSKQVMADLTQQADNLQIRRTEQGTVYPPPAGSLPSIRFEGAGFPDYPWMFATDQEYTVFALLAAGQFTTAEDGLRSLAAVSDIANDRSGKVVHETVTDGSVYFGLNDQPGDIDETAKFPDAVAMVWRWTGDNSFRDQMYDFVKRNMEYMVNLTTSDDDVWPDGSGNVEATGLGEDKLDVAVYTIRGLLDLADMAASKGDTATEQFALSHAATMESQFRGAWWIPSIPQYADSLGDPANTQILQRWWIGVTPMEAALYKTVAGTEVEQPGLALKADALAALALRETSCYSGTYGMYVEGGPGCDPGTFQGHIQQAYTLNTGVMAVGLGNYGLLGPTDQQRYTDDLAQLQLGSVAEQPGAMPEIGPSPDFPANVTLPFNERSSLDQAWGTYGVLWPVVHQQLGVGPQLGHGLLEVLPSVPPGQSTVSGSNIRVGTGSIDVTATHSGNTWTTTVTSRLACTLHVGATLPAGSTVMSVTLNGATAAFTVRDTNAGRQVFVSTPCGSTAKVQVTAS
;
A
#
# COMPACT_ATOMS: atom_id res chain seq x y z
N MET A 1 -14.54 44.35 -37.46
CA MET A 1 -14.41 45.63 -36.74
C MET A 1 -13.30 45.38 -35.70
N ARG A 2 -12.17 45.84 -35.98
CA ARG A 2 -11.26 46.88 -35.50
C ARG A 2 -11.60 47.40 -34.08
N PHE A 3 -10.70 47.26 -33.13
CA PHE A 3 -9.71 48.11 -32.46
C PHE A 3 -9.42 47.53 -31.10
N SER A 4 -8.39 47.70 -30.38
CA SER A 4 -6.97 48.12 -30.56
C SER A 4 -6.27 47.98 -29.22
N SER A 5 -5.00 47.77 -29.27
CA SER A 5 -3.98 47.77 -28.23
C SER A 5 -4.04 48.94 -27.24
N MET A 6 -3.64 48.68 -25.99
CA MET A 6 -2.80 49.68 -25.26
C MET A 6 -1.92 49.01 -24.20
N SER A 7 -0.66 49.22 -24.38
CA SER A 7 0.43 48.93 -23.46
C SER A 7 0.58 50.05 -22.43
N SER A 8 0.93 49.80 -21.20
CA SER A 8 1.71 50.73 -20.37
C SER A 8 2.56 50.03 -19.33
N ARG A 9 3.82 50.42 -19.32
CA ARG A 9 4.86 50.10 -18.34
C ARG A 9 4.69 50.93 -17.07
N LEU A 10 5.18 50.38 -15.94
CA LEU A 10 5.74 51.14 -14.80
C LEU A 10 6.42 50.12 -13.87
N ALA A 11 7.71 50.14 -13.80
CA ALA A 11 8.70 50.75 -12.98
C ALA A 11 8.76 50.27 -11.53
N ALA A 12 9.89 49.63 -11.23
CA ALA A 12 10.31 49.15 -9.92
C ALA A 12 10.74 50.35 -9.03
N ILE A 13 10.39 50.31 -7.75
CA ILE A 13 11.05 51.11 -6.71
C ILE A 13 11.47 50.15 -5.59
N ALA A 14 12.80 50.05 -5.40
CA ALA A 14 13.42 49.43 -4.25
C ALA A 14 13.47 50.45 -3.10
N VAL A 15 13.00 50.09 -1.93
CA VAL A 15 13.23 50.86 -0.70
C VAL A 15 14.14 50.05 0.21
N VAL A 16 15.32 50.61 0.43
CA VAL A 16 16.30 50.15 1.43
C VAL A 16 15.97 50.88 2.74
N ILE A 17 15.72 50.15 3.79
CA ILE A 17 15.63 50.67 5.16
C ILE A 17 16.82 50.14 5.95
N LEU A 18 17.69 51.08 6.31
CA LEU A 18 18.75 50.93 7.31
C LEU A 18 18.13 51.06 8.71
N VAL A 19 18.43 50.21 9.64
CA VAL A 19 18.17 50.36 11.08
C VAL A 19 19.50 50.33 11.82
N PRO A 20 19.76 51.29 12.72
CA PRO A 20 21.03 51.35 13.44
C PRO A 20 21.05 50.46 14.68
N GLY A 21 22.24 49.92 14.97
CA GLY A 21 22.47 49.08 16.11
C GLY A 21 22.41 49.79 17.48
N ALA A 22 21.94 49.07 18.48
CA ALA A 22 22.15 49.41 19.89
C ALA A 22 22.84 48.23 20.58
N MET A 23 24.05 48.45 21.07
CA MET A 23 24.74 47.54 22.00
C MET A 23 24.05 47.57 23.34
N LEU A 24 23.74 46.40 23.90
CA LEU A 24 23.49 46.22 25.32
C LEU A 24 24.28 45.00 25.82
N SER A 25 24.97 45.26 26.90
CA SER A 25 25.95 44.45 27.60
C SER A 25 25.38 43.15 28.18
N ALA A 26 26.18 42.10 28.05
CA ALA A 26 25.96 40.78 28.63
C ALA A 26 26.09 40.73 30.14
N SER A 27 25.12 40.11 30.81
CA SER A 27 25.31 39.49 32.13
C SER A 27 25.13 37.99 32.02
N SER A 28 26.16 37.22 32.35
CA SER A 28 26.18 35.74 32.33
C SER A 28 25.33 35.19 33.45
N PRO A 29 24.48 34.21 33.23
CA PRO A 29 24.01 33.31 34.30
C PRO A 29 24.87 32.04 34.38
N ALA A 30 24.97 31.57 35.61
CA ALA A 30 25.76 30.46 36.04
C ALA A 30 25.48 29.13 35.28
N ARG A 31 26.55 28.45 35.00
CA ARG A 31 26.62 27.12 34.39
C ARG A 31 26.03 26.09 35.37
N ALA A 32 24.83 25.60 35.11
CA ALA A 32 24.33 24.37 35.72
C ALA A 32 25.05 23.18 35.06
N ALA A 33 25.65 22.34 35.89
CA ALA A 33 26.33 21.11 35.46
C ALA A 33 25.31 20.16 34.82
N SER A 34 25.41 19.95 33.51
CA SER A 34 24.67 18.94 32.80
C SER A 34 25.24 17.57 33.15
N SER A 35 24.44 16.69 33.75
CA SER A 35 24.73 15.25 33.81
C SER A 35 24.95 14.73 32.38
N PRO A 36 25.91 13.79 32.17
CA PRO A 36 26.14 13.24 30.88
C PRO A 36 24.86 12.47 30.44
N ALA A 37 24.26 12.90 29.35
CA ALA A 37 23.19 12.15 28.68
C ALA A 37 23.75 10.76 28.36
N ARG A 38 23.15 9.73 28.95
CA ARG A 38 23.40 8.34 28.59
C ARG A 38 23.16 8.23 27.09
N ALA A 39 24.22 7.97 26.31
CA ALA A 39 24.09 7.68 24.89
C ALA A 39 23.05 6.58 24.77
N ALA A 40 21.92 6.87 24.12
CA ALA A 40 20.96 5.84 23.73
C ALA A 40 21.73 4.85 22.86
N ALA A 41 21.72 3.58 23.23
CA ALA A 41 22.20 2.54 22.36
C ALA A 41 21.42 2.69 21.05
N ALA A 42 22.12 2.77 19.92
CA ALA A 42 21.48 2.79 18.62
C ALA A 42 20.55 1.57 18.56
N SER A 43 19.24 1.80 18.42
CA SER A 43 18.28 0.72 18.25
C SER A 43 18.64 -0.01 16.96
N VAL A 44 18.91 -1.31 17.07
CA VAL A 44 19.16 -2.14 15.90
C VAL A 44 17.82 -2.26 15.17
N SER A 45 17.79 -1.93 13.88
CA SER A 45 16.59 -2.11 13.04
C SER A 45 16.18 -3.58 13.04
N PRO A 46 14.87 -3.90 13.19
CA PRO A 46 14.39 -5.25 13.03
C PRO A 46 14.77 -5.84 11.67
N THR A 47 15.11 -7.12 11.64
CA THR A 47 15.44 -7.85 10.41
C THR A 47 14.81 -9.23 10.40
N LEU A 48 14.50 -9.74 9.20
CA LEU A 48 14.04 -11.09 8.96
C LEU A 48 14.98 -11.76 7.95
N THR A 49 15.46 -12.96 8.24
CA THR A 49 16.47 -13.63 7.42
C THR A 49 16.01 -15.02 6.97
N VAL A 50 16.26 -15.33 5.70
CA VAL A 50 16.03 -16.64 5.08
C VAL A 50 17.29 -17.12 4.37
N SER A 51 17.42 -18.46 4.21
CA SER A 51 18.60 -19.08 3.58
C SER A 51 18.24 -20.26 2.67
N THR A 52 16.97 -20.44 2.39
CA THR A 52 16.49 -21.57 1.58
C THR A 52 15.64 -21.08 0.42
N ASN A 53 15.77 -21.76 -0.73
CA ASN A 53 14.97 -21.50 -1.92
C ASN A 53 15.12 -20.09 -2.52
N LEU A 54 16.24 -19.41 -2.27
CA LEU A 54 16.45 -17.99 -2.61
C LEU A 54 16.29 -17.68 -4.11
N ALA A 55 16.69 -18.63 -4.98
CA ALA A 55 16.57 -18.47 -6.44
C ALA A 55 15.12 -18.47 -6.95
N ASN A 56 14.17 -18.91 -6.13
CA ASN A 56 12.75 -18.95 -6.46
C ASN A 56 11.91 -17.99 -5.61
N ARG A 57 12.53 -17.04 -4.93
CA ARG A 57 11.88 -16.05 -4.08
C ARG A 57 12.25 -14.67 -4.59
N ARG A 58 11.24 -13.87 -4.94
CA ARG A 58 11.42 -12.49 -5.39
C ARG A 58 11.64 -11.57 -4.18
N TYR A 59 12.26 -10.43 -4.42
CA TYR A 59 12.33 -9.32 -3.46
C TYR A 59 12.09 -7.99 -4.16
N VAL A 60 11.70 -7.00 -3.37
CA VAL A 60 11.67 -5.59 -3.75
C VAL A 60 12.49 -4.76 -2.74
N ALA A 61 13.25 -3.79 -3.26
CA ALA A 61 13.80 -2.68 -2.49
C ALA A 61 13.21 -1.40 -3.07
N ALA A 62 12.44 -0.65 -2.27
CA ALA A 62 11.65 0.47 -2.76
C ALA A 62 11.86 1.78 -2.00
N GLY A 63 11.65 2.86 -2.73
CA GLY A 63 11.45 4.22 -2.24
C GLY A 63 10.32 4.87 -3.02
N ASP A 64 10.00 6.10 -2.71
CA ASP A 64 8.86 6.79 -3.31
C ASP A 64 9.06 7.16 -4.80
N ARG A 65 10.28 7.04 -5.35
CA ARG A 65 10.58 7.47 -6.73
C ARG A 65 11.36 6.45 -7.56
N ALA A 66 11.74 5.33 -6.97
CA ALA A 66 12.40 4.24 -7.67
C ALA A 66 12.21 2.93 -6.90
N TYR A 67 12.41 1.80 -7.56
CA TYR A 67 12.42 0.49 -6.95
C TYR A 67 13.28 -0.49 -7.75
N GLU A 68 13.70 -1.55 -7.08
CA GLU A 68 14.46 -2.66 -7.63
C GLU A 68 13.75 -3.97 -7.32
N LEU A 69 13.63 -4.83 -8.33
CA LEU A 69 12.99 -6.14 -8.26
C LEU A 69 13.93 -7.22 -8.78
N GLY A 70 14.20 -8.21 -7.96
CA GLY A 70 15.04 -9.35 -8.30
C GLY A 70 14.65 -10.60 -7.52
N THR A 71 15.54 -11.61 -7.51
CA THR A 71 15.41 -12.78 -6.64
C THR A 71 16.36 -12.69 -5.46
N GLU A 72 15.97 -13.30 -4.33
CA GLU A 72 16.73 -13.25 -3.06
C GLU A 72 18.16 -13.82 -3.18
N ASP A 73 18.47 -14.53 -4.26
CA ASP A 73 19.82 -14.99 -4.57
C ASP A 73 20.68 -13.95 -5.33
N GLY A 74 20.12 -12.76 -5.63
CA GLY A 74 20.82 -11.64 -6.28
C GLY A 74 20.77 -11.65 -7.80
N ARG A 75 19.83 -12.36 -8.42
CA ARG A 75 19.62 -12.42 -9.86
C ARG A 75 18.39 -11.61 -10.28
N TYR A 76 18.28 -11.40 -11.59
CA TYR A 76 17.19 -10.65 -12.23
C TYR A 76 16.56 -11.50 -13.34
N PRO A 77 15.78 -12.53 -13.02
CA PRO A 77 15.08 -13.29 -14.02
C PRO A 77 13.94 -12.46 -14.62
N ALA A 78 13.47 -12.87 -15.80
CA ALA A 78 12.23 -12.35 -16.36
C ALA A 78 11.08 -12.61 -15.38
N MET A 79 10.28 -11.58 -15.05
CA MET A 79 9.15 -11.70 -14.12
C MET A 79 8.00 -10.75 -14.48
N GLY A 80 6.82 -11.08 -13.96
CA GLY A 80 5.61 -10.33 -14.18
C GLY A 80 4.81 -10.74 -15.40
N PHE A 81 3.51 -10.43 -15.40
CA PHE A 81 2.58 -10.82 -16.47
C PHE A 81 2.00 -9.62 -17.23
N HIS A 82 1.97 -8.41 -16.67
CA HIS A 82 1.42 -7.24 -17.34
C HIS A 82 2.23 -6.84 -18.57
N THR A 83 3.54 -6.64 -18.45
CA THR A 83 4.44 -6.68 -19.60
C THR A 83 5.33 -7.90 -19.41
N ARG A 84 4.96 -8.96 -20.07
CA ARG A 84 5.42 -10.31 -19.75
C ARG A 84 6.93 -10.45 -19.72
N GLY A 85 7.45 -10.74 -18.53
CA GLY A 85 8.86 -10.89 -18.27
C GLY A 85 9.61 -9.59 -17.95
N GLU A 86 9.01 -8.44 -18.16
CA GLU A 86 9.69 -7.14 -18.07
C GLU A 86 9.44 -6.37 -16.78
N MET A 87 8.60 -6.87 -15.87
CA MET A 87 8.27 -6.16 -14.64
C MET A 87 9.37 -6.21 -13.57
N GLY A 88 10.42 -7.03 -13.76
CA GLY A 88 11.60 -7.07 -12.91
C GLY A 88 12.62 -5.98 -13.22
N GLY A 89 13.77 -6.01 -12.52
CA GLY A 89 14.87 -5.07 -12.73
C GLY A 89 14.75 -3.77 -11.94
N ILE A 90 15.24 -2.68 -12.49
CA ILE A 90 15.30 -1.37 -11.82
C ILE A 90 14.43 -0.36 -12.55
N TRP A 91 13.54 0.28 -11.78
CA TRP A 91 12.54 1.21 -12.28
C TRP A 91 12.62 2.57 -11.57
N THR A 92 12.28 3.62 -12.33
CA THR A 92 11.89 4.92 -11.77
C THR A 92 10.61 5.36 -12.48
N PRO A 93 9.46 5.45 -11.81
CA PRO A 93 8.22 5.83 -12.49
C PRO A 93 8.40 7.09 -13.35
N PRO A 94 7.92 7.12 -14.61
CA PRO A 94 7.11 6.09 -15.25
C PRO A 94 7.89 5.06 -16.10
N ILE A 95 9.21 4.94 -15.96
CA ILE A 95 10.05 4.12 -16.85
C ILE A 95 10.88 3.06 -16.10
N LYS A 96 11.08 1.92 -16.75
CA LYS A 96 12.14 0.95 -16.44
C LYS A 96 13.49 1.52 -16.87
N LEU A 97 14.54 1.20 -16.11
CA LEU A 97 15.90 1.63 -16.40
C LEU A 97 16.80 0.47 -16.85
N LEU A 98 16.81 -0.60 -16.03
CA LEU A 98 17.68 -1.74 -16.26
C LEU A 98 16.93 -3.06 -16.05
N ASP A 99 17.31 -4.07 -16.83
CA ASP A 99 17.00 -5.47 -16.50
C ASP A 99 17.72 -5.92 -15.24
N GLY A 100 18.91 -5.40 -14.99
CA GLY A 100 19.68 -5.69 -13.80
C GLY A 100 21.12 -5.20 -13.84
N ILE A 101 21.83 -5.47 -12.74
CA ILE A 101 23.24 -5.19 -12.54
C ILE A 101 23.92 -6.38 -11.83
N TRP A 102 25.06 -6.81 -12.35
CA TRP A 102 25.78 -8.01 -11.87
C TRP A 102 27.22 -7.67 -11.56
N PHE A 103 27.79 -8.36 -10.59
CA PHE A 103 29.14 -8.06 -10.10
C PHE A 103 30.06 -9.28 -10.21
N GLY A 104 31.31 -9.03 -10.57
CA GLY A 104 32.35 -10.05 -10.66
C GLY A 104 33.65 -9.60 -10.02
N ILE A 105 34.44 -10.53 -9.49
CA ILE A 105 35.76 -10.29 -8.91
C ILE A 105 36.80 -11.18 -9.62
N ASN A 106 37.88 -10.58 -10.13
CA ASN A 106 38.97 -11.27 -10.81
C ASN A 106 38.48 -12.20 -11.94
N GLY A 107 37.48 -11.78 -12.72
CA GLY A 107 36.89 -12.55 -13.81
C GLY A 107 35.93 -13.66 -13.41
N THR A 108 35.51 -13.69 -12.15
CA THR A 108 34.52 -14.66 -11.65
C THR A 108 33.32 -13.90 -11.11
N TRP A 109 32.13 -14.28 -11.55
CA TRP A 109 30.87 -13.67 -11.08
C TRP A 109 30.61 -14.01 -9.60
N ILE A 110 30.10 -13.03 -8.85
CA ILE A 110 29.73 -13.19 -7.44
C ILE A 110 28.29 -13.71 -7.37
N GLY A 111 28.05 -14.66 -6.49
CA GLY A 111 26.72 -15.24 -6.26
C GLY A 111 26.63 -16.69 -6.71
N PRO A 112 25.43 -17.33 -6.58
CA PRO A 112 24.22 -16.80 -5.95
C PRO A 112 24.39 -16.60 -4.43
N ALA A 113 23.54 -15.76 -3.81
CA ALA A 113 23.55 -15.54 -2.38
C ALA A 113 23.23 -16.80 -1.57
N THR A 114 23.79 -16.87 -0.36
CA THR A 114 23.58 -17.98 0.60
C THR A 114 22.58 -17.65 1.70
N SER A 115 22.30 -16.37 1.91
CA SER A 115 21.22 -15.87 2.76
C SER A 115 20.74 -14.52 2.29
N PHE A 116 19.47 -14.24 2.55
CA PHE A 116 18.79 -12.97 2.26
C PHE A 116 18.19 -12.44 3.55
N THR A 117 18.23 -11.12 3.73
CA THR A 117 17.71 -10.44 4.91
C THR A 117 16.92 -9.21 4.48
N SER A 118 15.66 -9.14 4.89
CA SER A 118 14.86 -7.91 4.84
C SER A 118 15.17 -7.07 6.08
N GLY A 119 15.40 -5.78 5.88
CA GLY A 119 15.54 -4.77 6.92
C GLY A 119 14.59 -3.60 6.63
N PHE A 120 14.53 -2.65 7.52
CA PHE A 120 13.70 -1.47 7.34
C PHE A 120 14.25 -0.57 6.21
N GLY A 121 13.55 -0.57 5.07
CA GLY A 121 13.90 0.22 3.88
C GLY A 121 15.13 -0.25 3.13
N HIS A 122 15.57 -1.50 3.34
CA HIS A 122 16.69 -2.09 2.60
C HIS A 122 16.64 -3.62 2.61
N VAL A 123 17.38 -4.22 1.70
CA VAL A 123 17.63 -5.66 1.69
C VAL A 123 19.13 -5.95 1.75
N GLN A 124 19.51 -7.13 2.25
CA GLN A 124 20.89 -7.59 2.29
C GLN A 124 21.03 -9.03 1.82
N MET A 125 22.11 -9.32 1.10
CA MET A 125 22.47 -10.63 0.60
C MET A 125 23.87 -11.01 1.05
N THR A 126 24.04 -12.18 1.68
CA THR A 126 25.36 -12.75 1.96
C THR A 126 25.79 -13.56 0.76
N LEU A 127 26.87 -13.14 0.13
CA LEU A 127 27.39 -13.75 -1.08
C LEU A 127 28.54 -14.74 -0.76
N PRO A 128 28.69 -15.83 -1.54
CA PRO A 128 29.73 -16.81 -1.28
C PRO A 128 31.12 -16.18 -1.47
N GLN A 129 32.06 -16.69 -0.69
CA GLN A 129 33.46 -16.29 -0.84
C GLN A 129 34.01 -16.69 -2.20
N THR A 130 34.74 -15.78 -2.84
CA THR A 130 35.46 -16.11 -4.07
C THR A 130 36.67 -17.00 -3.73
N THR A 131 36.83 -18.10 -4.43
CA THR A 131 37.89 -19.10 -4.16
C THR A 131 39.15 -18.93 -5.01
N THR A 132 39.19 -17.95 -5.91
CA THR A 132 40.27 -17.81 -6.88
C THR A 132 41.25 -16.65 -6.59
N GLY A 133 42.56 -16.94 -6.58
CA GLY A 133 43.65 -15.94 -6.46
C GLY A 133 43.91 -15.43 -5.06
N PRO A 134 44.66 -14.31 -4.93
CA PRO A 134 45.00 -13.71 -3.64
C PRO A 134 43.84 -13.19 -2.80
N ALA A 135 42.65 -13.10 -3.41
CA ALA A 135 41.39 -12.72 -2.73
C ALA A 135 40.71 -13.86 -1.99
N ASN A 136 41.41 -15.01 -1.78
CA ASN A 136 40.88 -16.12 -0.98
C ASN A 136 40.43 -15.64 0.41
N ASN A 137 39.25 -16.09 0.88
CA ASN A 137 38.65 -15.69 2.14
C ASN A 137 38.07 -14.26 2.16
N LEU A 138 37.52 -13.79 1.08
CA LEU A 138 36.77 -12.58 0.98
C LEU A 138 35.30 -12.83 1.45
N GLN A 139 34.84 -12.12 2.46
CA GLN A 139 33.44 -12.06 2.85
C GLN A 139 32.79 -10.91 2.09
N ILE A 140 31.63 -11.18 1.49
CA ILE A 140 30.93 -10.22 0.66
C ILE A 140 29.47 -10.12 1.14
N THR A 141 29.03 -8.89 1.41
CA THR A 141 27.64 -8.57 1.65
C THR A 141 27.21 -7.52 0.63
N ARG A 142 26.12 -7.79 -0.08
CA ARG A 142 25.42 -6.81 -0.93
C ARG A 142 24.29 -6.20 -0.10
N THR A 143 24.16 -4.86 -0.14
CA THR A 143 23.06 -4.12 0.49
C THR A 143 22.43 -3.22 -0.56
N ASP A 144 21.13 -3.42 -0.81
CA ASP A 144 20.38 -2.63 -1.79
C ASP A 144 19.33 -1.79 -1.09
N PHE A 145 19.22 -0.52 -1.48
CA PHE A 145 18.19 0.37 -0.98
C PHE A 145 17.90 1.50 -1.98
N VAL A 146 16.74 2.12 -1.79
CA VAL A 146 16.32 3.29 -2.58
C VAL A 146 16.22 4.50 -1.66
N PRO A 147 17.02 5.55 -1.86
CA PRO A 147 16.90 6.78 -1.08
C PRO A 147 15.55 7.46 -1.35
N ASP A 148 14.85 7.90 -0.31
CA ASP A 148 13.60 8.62 -0.46
C ASP A 148 13.80 9.96 -1.20
N GLY A 149 12.89 10.29 -2.11
CA GLY A 149 12.96 11.48 -2.96
C GLY A 149 13.96 11.38 -4.12
N ARG A 150 14.61 10.23 -4.37
CA ARG A 150 15.58 10.02 -5.44
C ARG A 150 15.04 9.07 -6.51
N ARG A 151 15.32 9.39 -7.76
CA ARG A 151 15.12 8.51 -8.91
C ARG A 151 16.37 7.65 -9.13
N ALA A 152 16.77 6.93 -8.07
CA ALA A 152 18.00 6.15 -8.05
C ALA A 152 17.92 4.97 -7.08
N VAL A 153 18.63 3.89 -7.41
CA VAL A 153 18.89 2.74 -6.55
C VAL A 153 20.37 2.72 -6.19
N GLU A 154 20.68 2.45 -4.93
CA GLU A 154 22.02 2.33 -4.37
C GLU A 154 22.31 0.89 -3.99
N ILE A 155 23.41 0.34 -4.51
CA ILE A 155 23.86 -1.02 -4.26
C ILE A 155 25.25 -0.99 -3.63
N GLY A 156 25.35 -1.40 -2.37
CA GLY A 156 26.59 -1.41 -1.59
C GLY A 156 27.22 -2.80 -1.52
N LEU A 157 28.41 -2.96 -2.06
CA LEU A 157 29.23 -4.17 -1.89
C LEU A 157 30.21 -3.97 -0.73
N THR A 158 29.93 -4.57 0.42
CA THR A 158 30.84 -4.58 1.56
C THR A 158 31.77 -5.79 1.48
N LEU A 159 33.04 -5.51 1.31
CA LEU A 159 34.11 -6.50 1.14
C LEU A 159 34.98 -6.53 2.40
N THR A 160 35.12 -7.70 3.01
CA THR A 160 36.02 -7.90 4.16
C THR A 160 37.04 -8.98 3.82
N ALA A 161 38.32 -8.59 3.75
CA ALA A 161 39.40 -9.51 3.40
C ALA A 161 40.24 -9.94 4.59
N ALA A 162 40.63 -11.22 4.65
CA ALA A 162 41.59 -11.71 5.64
C ALA A 162 43.03 -11.18 5.41
N ASN A 163 43.40 -10.97 4.14
CA ASN A 163 44.71 -10.53 3.70
C ASN A 163 44.58 -9.34 2.75
N SER A 164 45.64 -8.50 2.70
CA SER A 164 45.75 -7.44 1.70
C SER A 164 46.01 -8.03 0.31
N ALA A 165 45.21 -7.64 -0.69
CA ALA A 165 45.37 -8.09 -2.07
C ALA A 165 44.85 -7.07 -3.09
N PRO A 166 45.47 -6.93 -4.26
CA PRO A 166 44.88 -6.26 -5.41
C PRO A 166 43.74 -7.16 -5.96
N PHE A 167 42.70 -6.55 -6.49
CA PHE A 167 41.63 -7.27 -7.19
C PHE A 167 41.00 -6.39 -8.26
N THR A 168 40.35 -7.03 -9.22
CA THR A 168 39.57 -6.37 -10.26
C THR A 168 38.09 -6.60 -9.93
N LEU A 169 37.35 -5.52 -9.78
CA LEU A 169 35.88 -5.56 -9.64
C LEU A 169 35.25 -5.23 -11.00
N MET A 170 34.36 -6.06 -11.47
CA MET A 170 33.55 -5.88 -12.68
C MET A 170 32.11 -5.62 -12.30
N ALA A 171 31.45 -4.74 -13.04
CA ALA A 171 30.00 -4.51 -12.96
C ALA A 171 29.43 -4.48 -14.38
N ASP A 172 28.62 -5.49 -14.69
CA ASP A 172 27.76 -5.48 -15.87
C ASP A 172 26.44 -4.82 -15.56
N ALA A 173 25.92 -4.05 -16.52
CA ALA A 173 24.56 -3.51 -16.48
C ALA A 173 23.94 -3.65 -17.87
N HIS A 174 22.65 -3.98 -17.89
CA HIS A 174 21.87 -4.10 -19.12
C HIS A 174 20.61 -3.27 -18.99
N SER A 175 20.40 -2.33 -19.94
CA SER A 175 19.20 -1.50 -19.96
C SER A 175 18.04 -2.19 -20.65
N GLU A 176 16.84 -1.80 -20.29
CA GLU A 176 15.61 -1.95 -21.07
C GLU A 176 14.77 -0.73 -20.71
N LEU A 177 15.03 0.39 -21.43
CA LEU A 177 14.32 1.65 -21.19
C LEU A 177 12.94 1.55 -21.83
N MET A 178 11.91 1.43 -20.99
CA MET A 178 10.55 1.27 -21.44
C MET A 178 9.58 1.90 -20.44
N SER A 179 8.40 2.30 -20.89
CA SER A 179 7.33 2.72 -19.97
C SER A 179 6.52 1.52 -19.50
N ALA A 180 5.81 1.67 -18.37
CA ALA A 180 4.88 0.67 -17.88
C ALA A 180 3.67 0.48 -18.82
N TYR A 181 3.31 1.51 -19.58
CA TYR A 181 2.31 1.45 -20.63
C TYR A 181 2.97 1.38 -22.01
N PRO A 182 2.44 0.68 -23.04
CA PRO A 182 1.22 -0.13 -23.00
C PRO A 182 1.43 -1.53 -22.39
N TRP A 183 0.37 -2.14 -21.86
CA TRP A 183 0.40 -3.49 -21.33
C TRP A 183 -0.87 -4.29 -21.66
N GLY A 184 -0.86 -5.59 -21.43
CA GLY A 184 -2.02 -6.44 -21.65
C GLY A 184 -2.44 -6.50 -23.10
N PHE A 185 -3.73 -6.36 -23.35
CA PHE A 185 -4.35 -6.40 -24.67
C PHE A 185 -4.30 -5.07 -25.43
N THR A 186 -3.60 -4.08 -24.95
CA THR A 186 -3.59 -2.76 -25.58
C THR A 186 -3.05 -2.77 -27.00
N THR A 187 -3.57 -1.87 -27.81
CA THR A 187 -3.06 -1.53 -29.13
C THR A 187 -2.73 -0.04 -29.16
N PRO A 188 -1.50 0.38 -29.41
CA PRO A 188 -0.31 -0.44 -29.75
C PRO A 188 0.20 -1.29 -28.58
N ASP A 189 0.90 -2.36 -28.92
CA ASP A 189 1.58 -3.20 -27.94
C ASP A 189 2.98 -2.67 -27.59
N GLN A 190 3.58 -3.23 -26.54
CA GLN A 190 4.89 -2.82 -26.06
C GLN A 190 6.00 -3.00 -27.12
N THR A 191 5.94 -4.04 -27.95
CA THR A 191 6.94 -4.26 -29.01
C THR A 191 6.94 -3.15 -30.06
N THR A 192 5.80 -2.48 -30.26
CA THR A 192 5.68 -1.31 -31.16
C THR A 192 6.07 -0.02 -30.45
N PHE A 193 5.75 0.12 -29.18
CA PHE A 193 5.93 1.36 -28.41
C PHE A 193 7.40 1.54 -27.97
N ASN A 194 8.04 0.48 -27.48
CA ASN A 194 9.42 0.47 -27.06
C ASN A 194 10.38 0.72 -28.25
N LEU A 195 11.40 1.58 -28.09
CA LEU A 195 12.42 1.88 -29.09
C LEU A 195 13.76 1.24 -28.69
N PRO A 196 14.72 1.08 -29.65
CA PRO A 196 16.03 0.53 -29.32
C PRO A 196 16.88 1.46 -28.44
N ASP A 197 17.46 0.90 -27.39
CA ASP A 197 18.41 1.57 -26.52
C ASP A 197 19.78 1.73 -27.17
N THR A 198 20.53 2.72 -26.70
CA THR A 198 21.94 2.90 -27.00
C THR A 198 22.75 2.99 -25.71
N ALA A 199 23.94 2.38 -25.69
CA ALA A 199 24.86 2.47 -24.56
C ALA A 199 26.12 3.25 -24.94
N SER A 200 26.64 4.05 -24.02
CA SER A 200 27.91 4.76 -24.14
C SER A 200 28.67 4.75 -22.82
N PHE A 201 30.02 4.82 -22.92
CA PHE A 201 30.90 5.03 -21.77
C PHE A 201 31.52 6.43 -21.84
N ASN A 202 31.24 7.26 -20.85
CA ASN A 202 31.70 8.66 -20.81
C ASN A 202 33.06 8.86 -20.13
N GLY A 203 33.77 7.77 -19.79
CA GLY A 203 35.03 7.79 -19.05
C GLY A 203 34.91 7.48 -17.56
N ASN A 204 33.68 7.63 -16.97
CA ASN A 204 33.41 7.35 -15.57
C ASN A 204 32.19 6.43 -15.35
N GLN A 205 31.18 6.54 -16.21
CA GLN A 205 29.91 5.87 -16.08
C GLN A 205 29.45 5.25 -17.39
N LEU A 206 28.58 4.24 -17.31
CA LEU A 206 27.73 3.83 -18.41
C LEU A 206 26.54 4.78 -18.48
N VAL A 207 26.17 5.16 -19.69
CA VAL A 207 24.97 5.96 -19.98
C VAL A 207 24.17 5.24 -21.03
N PHE A 208 22.95 4.88 -20.68
CA PHE A 208 21.97 4.25 -21.55
C PHE A 208 20.91 5.29 -21.95
N GLN A 209 20.45 5.24 -23.20
CA GLN A 209 19.48 6.20 -23.71
C GLN A 209 18.54 5.55 -24.71
N GLU A 210 17.25 5.87 -24.57
CA GLU A 210 16.24 5.68 -25.59
C GLU A 210 15.76 7.06 -26.05
N ASN A 211 15.82 7.30 -27.37
CA ASN A 211 15.44 8.58 -27.95
C ASN A 211 14.61 8.36 -29.22
N GLY A 212 13.53 9.06 -29.33
CA GLY A 212 12.70 9.02 -30.54
C GLY A 212 11.24 9.29 -30.31
N THR A 213 10.46 8.97 -31.32
CA THR A 213 9.00 8.98 -31.28
C THR A 213 8.55 7.58 -31.64
N PRO A 214 7.85 6.86 -30.76
CA PRO A 214 7.25 5.58 -31.10
C PRO A 214 6.39 5.71 -32.38
N PRO A 215 6.38 4.71 -33.28
CA PRO A 215 5.59 4.75 -34.50
C PRO A 215 4.10 4.57 -34.24
N VAL A 216 3.56 5.28 -33.31
CA VAL A 216 2.22 5.21 -32.76
C VAL A 216 1.55 6.57 -32.85
N ALA A 217 0.28 6.62 -33.30
CA ALA A 217 -0.48 7.86 -33.37
C ALA A 217 -0.57 8.50 -31.97
N ASN A 218 -0.38 9.82 -31.91
CA ASN A 218 -0.38 10.64 -30.70
C ASN A 218 0.76 10.37 -29.71
N ALA A 219 1.70 9.47 -29.99
CA ALA A 219 2.90 9.33 -29.18
C ALA A 219 3.76 10.60 -29.28
N ALA A 220 4.21 11.09 -28.14
CA ALA A 220 5.14 12.21 -28.07
C ALA A 220 6.59 11.73 -28.23
N PRO A 221 7.49 12.56 -28.82
CA PRO A 221 8.91 12.25 -28.75
C PRO A 221 9.37 12.23 -27.29
N HIS A 222 10.21 11.26 -26.94
CA HIS A 222 10.80 11.16 -25.61
C HIS A 222 12.32 11.02 -25.68
N SER A 223 12.95 11.27 -24.54
CA SER A 223 14.38 11.05 -24.33
C SER A 223 14.54 10.52 -22.92
N TRP A 224 14.65 9.21 -22.81
CA TRP A 224 14.85 8.52 -21.53
C TRP A 224 16.31 8.17 -21.34
N ALA A 225 16.77 8.12 -20.10
CA ALA A 225 18.16 7.78 -19.83
C ALA A 225 18.35 7.12 -18.46
N ALA A 226 19.34 6.21 -18.40
CA ALA A 226 19.89 5.64 -17.18
C ALA A 226 21.39 5.88 -17.11
N VAL A 227 21.91 6.10 -15.91
CA VAL A 227 23.35 6.30 -15.62
C VAL A 227 23.77 5.32 -14.53
N VAL A 228 24.86 4.58 -14.78
CA VAL A 228 25.39 3.56 -13.86
C VAL A 228 26.88 3.80 -13.59
N GLY A 229 27.29 3.77 -12.33
CA GLY A 229 28.69 3.91 -11.95
C GLY A 229 28.94 3.74 -10.45
N ALA A 230 30.21 3.57 -10.07
CA ALA A 230 30.62 3.49 -8.67
C ALA A 230 30.91 4.88 -8.10
N THR A 231 30.41 5.11 -6.88
CA THR A 231 30.63 6.36 -6.14
C THR A 231 32.09 6.58 -5.80
N GLY A 232 32.60 7.73 -6.22
CA GLY A 232 33.98 8.16 -5.87
C GLY A 232 35.09 7.32 -6.47
N LEU A 233 34.81 6.42 -7.41
CA LEU A 233 35.79 5.60 -8.10
C LEU A 233 35.77 5.89 -9.61
N THR A 234 36.99 5.88 -10.21
CA THR A 234 37.13 5.96 -11.67
C THR A 234 37.39 4.55 -12.21
N PRO A 235 36.61 4.03 -13.16
CA PRO A 235 36.84 2.74 -13.74
C PRO A 235 38.16 2.72 -14.55
N ALA A 236 38.83 1.59 -14.53
CA ALA A 236 40.02 1.36 -15.38
C ALA A 236 39.64 1.20 -16.87
N SER A 237 38.44 0.72 -17.12
CA SER A 237 37.83 0.61 -18.46
C SER A 237 36.30 0.51 -18.40
N GLY A 238 35.67 0.90 -19.52
CA GLY A 238 34.28 0.66 -19.80
C GLY A 238 34.08 0.11 -21.21
N LYS A 239 33.15 -0.79 -21.37
CA LYS A 239 32.74 -1.38 -22.64
C LYS A 239 31.24 -1.30 -22.80
N THR A 240 30.78 -1.28 -24.04
CA THR A 240 29.35 -1.30 -24.38
C THR A 240 29.08 -2.27 -25.53
N GLY A 241 27.86 -2.80 -25.58
CA GLY A 241 27.42 -3.77 -26.59
C GLY A 241 25.97 -4.20 -26.35
N THR A 242 25.59 -5.31 -26.93
CA THR A 242 24.24 -5.92 -26.72
C THR A 242 24.22 -6.95 -25.61
N ASP A 243 25.39 -7.45 -25.18
CA ASP A 243 25.53 -8.40 -24.06
C ASP A 243 25.72 -7.67 -22.74
N PHE A 244 26.45 -8.23 -21.80
CA PHE A 244 26.75 -7.71 -20.46
C PHE A 244 25.61 -7.94 -19.46
N ARG A 245 25.14 -9.20 -19.38
CA ARG A 245 24.17 -9.66 -18.38
C ARG A 245 24.80 -10.54 -17.28
N GLY A 246 26.07 -10.35 -17.02
CA GLY A 246 26.78 -11.11 -16.00
C GLY A 246 26.73 -12.63 -16.25
N PRO A 247 26.36 -13.41 -15.23
CA PRO A 247 26.27 -14.88 -15.35
C PRO A 247 24.92 -15.35 -15.86
N GLN A 248 23.95 -14.47 -16.14
CA GLN A 248 22.63 -14.86 -16.59
C GLN A 248 22.63 -15.13 -18.10
N ASP A 249 22.08 -16.28 -18.47
CA ASP A 249 21.69 -16.50 -19.86
C ASP A 249 20.67 -15.44 -20.26
N PRO A 250 20.60 -15.07 -21.53
CA PRO A 250 19.57 -14.15 -22.01
C PRO A 250 18.22 -14.66 -21.52
N PRO A 251 17.43 -13.86 -20.80
CA PRO A 251 16.09 -14.27 -20.47
C PRO A 251 15.32 -14.46 -21.76
N VAL A 252 14.66 -15.58 -21.91
CA VAL A 252 13.59 -15.72 -22.88
C VAL A 252 12.41 -14.96 -22.28
N ILE A 253 12.28 -13.72 -22.64
CA ILE A 253 11.22 -12.82 -22.16
C ILE A 253 9.84 -13.39 -22.54
N CYS A 254 9.79 -14.07 -23.68
CA CYS A 254 8.62 -14.81 -24.14
C CYS A 254 8.96 -16.29 -24.34
N PRO A 255 8.77 -17.18 -23.37
CA PRO A 255 8.99 -18.61 -23.56
C PRO A 255 8.09 -19.13 -24.68
N VAL A 256 8.68 -19.81 -25.66
CA VAL A 256 7.96 -20.44 -26.77
C VAL A 256 6.94 -21.44 -26.20
N GLY A 257 5.64 -21.26 -26.55
CA GLY A 257 4.57 -22.19 -26.15
C GLY A 257 3.90 -21.87 -24.80
N SER A 258 4.23 -20.78 -24.15
CA SER A 258 3.46 -20.33 -22.98
C SER A 258 2.19 -19.60 -23.39
N GLN A 259 1.12 -19.98 -22.76
CA GLN A 259 -0.28 -19.53 -22.77
C GLN A 259 -0.71 -18.37 -23.70
N PRO A 260 -1.95 -18.36 -24.15
CA PRO A 260 -2.38 -17.51 -25.23
C PRO A 260 -2.18 -16.03 -24.91
N ASP A 261 -1.66 -15.38 -25.88
CA ASP A 261 -1.65 -14.00 -26.36
C ASP A 261 -2.25 -12.86 -25.50
N MET A 262 -2.49 -13.10 -24.21
CA MET A 262 -3.10 -12.12 -23.35
C MET A 262 -2.16 -10.92 -23.12
N TYR A 263 -0.89 -11.18 -22.98
CA TYR A 263 0.13 -10.15 -22.79
C TYR A 263 1.24 -10.33 -23.82
N ARG A 264 1.44 -9.32 -24.64
CA ARG A 264 2.51 -9.33 -25.65
C ARG A 264 3.80 -8.90 -24.98
N CYS A 265 4.88 -9.55 -25.33
CA CYS A 265 6.21 -9.27 -24.86
C CYS A 265 7.15 -8.91 -26.01
N ASP A 266 8.29 -8.34 -25.68
CA ASP A 266 9.38 -8.20 -26.65
C ASP A 266 9.76 -9.58 -27.19
N ASP A 267 9.97 -9.68 -28.50
CA ASP A 267 10.19 -10.93 -29.22
C ASP A 267 11.69 -11.28 -29.39
N THR A 268 12.57 -10.52 -28.78
CA THR A 268 14.02 -10.75 -28.82
C THR A 268 14.55 -11.30 -27.49
N ALA A 269 15.69 -12.00 -27.55
CA ALA A 269 16.30 -12.58 -26.37
C ALA A 269 16.86 -11.54 -25.38
N TYR A 270 17.08 -10.31 -25.84
CA TYR A 270 17.66 -9.21 -25.05
C TYR A 270 16.75 -7.98 -25.02
N GLY A 271 15.52 -8.11 -25.45
CA GLY A 271 14.66 -6.96 -25.65
C GLY A 271 15.23 -5.99 -26.69
N LYS A 272 14.96 -4.71 -26.51
CA LYS A 272 15.58 -3.62 -27.28
C LYS A 272 16.69 -2.91 -26.49
N GLY A 273 17.07 -3.47 -25.37
CA GLY A 273 18.07 -2.93 -24.47
C GLY A 273 19.51 -2.96 -24.99
N ALA A 274 20.38 -2.34 -24.25
CA ALA A 274 21.82 -2.27 -24.49
C ALA A 274 22.60 -2.58 -23.21
N GLY A 275 23.78 -3.18 -23.34
CA GLY A 275 24.60 -3.58 -22.22
C GLY A 275 25.91 -2.81 -22.09
N GLY A 276 26.54 -2.88 -20.92
CA GLY A 276 27.87 -2.36 -20.69
C GLY A 276 28.53 -2.94 -19.44
N GLU A 277 29.88 -2.92 -19.46
CA GLU A 277 30.75 -3.37 -18.37
C GLU A 277 31.64 -2.23 -17.88
N LEU A 278 31.70 -2.03 -16.56
CA LEU A 278 32.70 -1.20 -15.88
C LEU A 278 33.71 -2.10 -15.15
N THR A 279 35.00 -1.81 -15.28
CA THR A 279 36.07 -2.55 -14.60
C THR A 279 36.87 -1.61 -13.71
N TYR A 280 37.06 -1.99 -12.44
CA TYR A 280 37.81 -1.21 -11.44
C TYR A 280 38.99 -2.02 -10.92
N ASN A 281 40.20 -1.41 -10.89
CA ASN A 281 41.35 -1.99 -10.24
C ASN A 281 41.48 -1.45 -8.82
N LEU A 282 41.30 -2.29 -7.83
CA LEU A 282 41.17 -1.91 -6.42
C LEU A 282 42.19 -2.65 -5.55
N GLN A 283 42.38 -2.13 -4.31
CA GLN A 283 43.24 -2.73 -3.31
C GLN A 283 42.44 -3.00 -2.04
N LEU A 284 42.37 -4.27 -1.64
CA LEU A 284 41.86 -4.65 -0.32
C LEU A 284 42.94 -4.55 0.73
N HIS A 285 42.58 -4.14 1.93
CA HIS A 285 43.45 -4.10 3.10
C HIS A 285 43.00 -5.18 4.09
N ALA A 286 44.00 -5.91 4.66
CA ALA A 286 43.73 -7.00 5.59
C ALA A 286 42.90 -6.54 6.82
N LYS A 287 41.92 -7.33 7.19
CA LYS A 287 41.05 -7.13 8.38
C LYS A 287 40.27 -5.81 8.40
N THR A 288 40.10 -5.21 7.24
CA THR A 288 39.25 -4.02 7.08
C THR A 288 38.05 -4.36 6.20
N SER A 289 36.91 -3.77 6.52
CA SER A 289 35.73 -3.77 5.65
C SER A 289 35.71 -2.51 4.81
N THR A 290 35.44 -2.65 3.52
CA THR A 290 35.29 -1.53 2.59
C THR A 290 33.98 -1.71 1.85
N THR A 291 33.12 -0.69 1.85
CA THR A 291 31.90 -0.69 1.05
C THR A 291 32.12 0.14 -0.21
N ILE A 292 31.83 -0.47 -1.35
CA ILE A 292 31.82 0.18 -2.66
C ILE A 292 30.36 0.35 -3.06
N TRP A 293 29.94 1.59 -3.23
CA TRP A 293 28.57 1.91 -3.63
C TRP A 293 28.49 2.07 -5.14
N PHE A 294 27.49 1.43 -5.74
CA PHE A 294 27.08 1.63 -7.12
C PHE A 294 25.74 2.32 -7.12
N THR A 295 25.62 3.38 -7.93
CA THR A 295 24.41 4.14 -8.14
C THR A 295 23.86 3.80 -9.52
N VAL A 296 22.56 3.44 -9.58
CA VAL A 296 21.77 3.38 -10.81
C VAL A 296 20.73 4.47 -10.72
N ALA A 297 20.82 5.47 -11.59
CA ALA A 297 19.89 6.60 -11.59
C ALA A 297 19.29 6.82 -12.98
N GLY A 298 18.07 7.33 -13.05
CA GLY A 298 17.43 7.53 -14.34
C GLY A 298 16.47 8.71 -14.40
N SER A 299 16.06 9.04 -15.61
CA SER A 299 15.08 10.10 -15.87
C SER A 299 14.39 9.92 -17.22
N ASP A 300 13.08 10.18 -17.21
CA ASP A 300 12.24 10.37 -18.39
C ASP A 300 12.43 11.76 -19.07
N GLN A 301 13.27 12.62 -18.48
CA GLN A 301 13.57 13.99 -18.95
C GLN A 301 14.96 14.09 -19.62
N GLY A 302 15.53 12.97 -20.03
CA GLY A 302 16.77 12.89 -20.79
C GLY A 302 18.06 12.74 -19.97
N PRO A 303 19.19 12.58 -20.68
CA PRO A 303 20.47 12.21 -20.06
C PRO A 303 21.04 13.25 -19.09
N ALA A 304 20.76 14.54 -19.31
CA ALA A 304 21.22 15.58 -18.38
C ALA A 304 20.50 15.50 -17.02
N ALA A 305 19.19 15.19 -17.03
CA ALA A 305 18.43 14.98 -15.82
C ALA A 305 18.85 13.69 -15.11
N ALA A 306 19.03 12.59 -15.83
CA ALA A 306 19.55 11.33 -15.28
C ALA A 306 20.94 11.50 -14.65
N GLN A 307 21.83 12.27 -15.29
CA GLN A 307 23.16 12.59 -14.74
C GLN A 307 23.07 13.46 -13.48
N ALA A 308 22.10 14.37 -13.40
CA ALA A 308 21.87 15.17 -12.20
C ALA A 308 21.38 14.29 -11.03
N GLU A 309 20.46 13.37 -11.27
CA GLU A 309 20.00 12.38 -10.26
C GLU A 309 21.16 11.48 -9.81
N PHE A 310 21.96 10.95 -10.76
CA PHE A 310 23.14 10.16 -10.43
C PHE A 310 24.12 10.96 -9.53
N SER A 311 24.40 12.21 -9.88
CA SER A 311 25.33 13.04 -9.12
C SER A 311 24.80 13.36 -7.71
N ALA A 312 23.49 13.53 -7.57
CA ALA A 312 22.85 13.78 -6.29
C ALA A 312 22.86 12.52 -5.40
N ALA A 313 22.44 11.37 -5.92
CA ALA A 313 22.38 10.11 -5.17
C ALA A 313 23.79 9.62 -4.79
N SER A 314 24.74 9.63 -5.74
CA SER A 314 26.11 9.17 -5.50
C SER A 314 26.96 10.12 -4.63
N ALA A 315 26.43 11.28 -4.21
CA ALA A 315 27.19 12.22 -3.39
C ALA A 315 27.54 11.67 -1.99
N ASN A 316 26.64 10.90 -1.37
CA ASN A 316 26.84 10.33 -0.05
C ASN A 316 25.92 9.10 0.20
N PRO A 317 26.08 7.98 -0.52
CA PRO A 317 25.18 6.83 -0.41
C PRO A 317 25.10 6.25 1.02
N ALA A 318 26.24 6.22 1.73
CA ALA A 318 26.28 5.76 3.12
C ALA A 318 25.42 6.63 4.06
N GLY A 319 25.42 7.94 3.85
CA GLY A 319 24.54 8.86 4.58
C GLY A 319 23.06 8.72 4.21
N GLU A 320 22.76 8.55 2.93
CA GLU A 320 21.40 8.28 2.46
C GLU A 320 20.86 6.95 3.01
N PHE A 321 21.70 5.90 3.08
CA PHE A 321 21.35 4.64 3.75
C PHE A 321 20.96 4.83 5.22
N GLN A 322 21.80 5.58 5.98
CA GLN A 322 21.49 5.87 7.38
C GLN A 322 20.21 6.70 7.52
N ALA A 323 19.96 7.65 6.61
CA ALA A 323 18.75 8.46 6.59
C ALA A 323 17.51 7.59 6.30
N LYS A 324 17.60 6.66 5.33
CA LYS A 324 16.52 5.70 5.00
C LYS A 324 16.15 4.85 6.20
N VAL A 325 17.13 4.22 6.86
CA VAL A 325 16.89 3.40 8.05
C VAL A 325 16.31 4.24 9.20
N ALA A 326 16.81 5.46 9.41
CA ALA A 326 16.29 6.36 10.44
C ALA A 326 14.85 6.78 10.17
N SER A 327 14.49 7.08 8.92
CA SER A 327 13.12 7.38 8.50
C SER A 327 12.17 6.22 8.81
N ARG A 328 12.56 5.00 8.46
CA ARG A 328 11.77 3.78 8.70
C ARG A 328 11.64 3.43 10.19
N LEU A 329 12.66 3.68 11.00
CA LEU A 329 12.59 3.55 12.46
C LEU A 329 11.68 4.63 13.08
N ALA A 330 11.69 5.85 12.54
CA ALA A 330 10.77 6.89 12.97
C ALA A 330 9.31 6.53 12.65
N LEU A 331 9.06 5.94 11.47
CA LEU A 331 7.77 5.40 11.10
C LEU A 331 7.35 4.27 12.06
N ASP A 332 8.23 3.32 12.36
CA ASP A 332 7.95 2.23 13.30
C ASP A 332 7.60 2.75 14.69
N SER A 333 8.18 3.86 15.12
CA SER A 333 7.88 4.48 16.42
C SER A 333 6.45 5.02 16.56
N GLN A 334 5.71 5.16 15.45
CA GLN A 334 4.30 5.53 15.45
C GLN A 334 3.44 4.27 15.61
N THR A 335 2.35 4.39 16.33
CA THR A 335 1.41 3.29 16.59
C THR A 335 2.11 1.97 16.94
N GLN A 336 2.90 1.99 18.02
CA GLN A 336 3.52 0.77 18.54
C GLN A 336 2.49 -0.03 19.33
N VAL A 337 2.42 -1.33 19.10
CA VAL A 337 1.50 -2.22 19.81
C VAL A 337 2.25 -3.26 20.62
N SER A 338 1.65 -3.68 21.72
CA SER A 338 2.12 -4.81 22.54
C SER A 338 0.95 -5.74 22.81
N LEU A 339 1.05 -6.94 22.26
CA LEU A 339 0.09 -8.02 22.37
C LEU A 339 0.77 -9.24 22.98
N PRO A 340 0.88 -9.33 24.35
CA PRO A 340 1.63 -10.41 25.00
C PRO A 340 1.08 -11.80 24.71
N GLY A 341 -0.20 -11.91 24.39
CA GLY A 341 -0.87 -13.16 23.98
C GLY A 341 -0.72 -13.49 22.50
N ASP A 342 -0.21 -12.54 21.70
CA ASP A 342 -0.06 -12.67 20.26
C ASP A 342 1.13 -11.85 19.72
N PRO A 343 2.36 -12.30 20.00
CA PRO A 343 3.56 -11.56 19.60
C PRO A 343 3.81 -11.58 18.08
N MET A 344 3.27 -12.58 17.35
CA MET A 344 3.40 -12.65 15.90
C MET A 344 2.57 -11.55 15.23
N LEU A 345 1.33 -11.36 15.65
CA LEU A 345 0.49 -10.26 15.16
C LEU A 345 1.08 -8.88 15.51
N ALA A 346 1.65 -8.71 16.71
CA ALA A 346 2.35 -7.47 17.08
C ALA A 346 3.54 -7.19 16.15
N GLN A 347 4.29 -8.21 15.74
CA GLN A 347 5.37 -8.07 14.77
C GLN A 347 4.84 -7.76 13.37
N SER A 348 3.73 -8.37 12.97
CA SER A 348 3.07 -8.09 11.68
C SER A 348 2.60 -6.63 11.58
N VAL A 349 2.06 -6.04 12.66
CA VAL A 349 1.76 -4.59 12.71
C VAL A 349 2.99 -3.75 12.39
N THR A 350 4.17 -4.10 12.93
CA THR A 350 5.43 -3.42 12.65
C THR A 350 5.82 -3.49 11.18
N TRP A 351 5.76 -4.67 10.57
CA TRP A 351 6.13 -4.87 9.17
C TRP A 351 5.07 -4.33 8.19
N SER A 352 3.80 -4.35 8.52
CA SER A 352 2.74 -3.74 7.70
C SER A 352 2.95 -2.24 7.48
N LYS A 353 3.51 -1.53 8.48
CA LYS A 353 3.91 -0.12 8.30
C LYS A 353 5.03 0.05 7.27
N GLN A 354 5.95 -0.92 7.18
CA GLN A 354 7.03 -0.91 6.20
C GLN A 354 6.50 -1.21 4.79
N VAL A 355 5.60 -2.20 4.64
CA VAL A 355 4.92 -2.53 3.38
C VAL A 355 4.29 -1.29 2.76
N MET A 356 3.45 -0.57 3.50
CA MET A 356 2.82 0.66 3.00
C MET A 356 3.87 1.73 2.62
N ALA A 357 4.96 1.85 3.37
CA ALA A 357 6.02 2.81 3.03
C ALA A 357 6.88 2.37 1.84
N ASP A 358 6.96 1.09 1.51
CA ASP A 358 7.62 0.58 0.30
C ASP A 358 6.72 0.79 -0.94
N LEU A 359 5.40 0.69 -0.78
CA LEU A 359 4.42 0.88 -1.84
C LEU A 359 4.00 2.35 -2.06
N THR A 360 4.37 3.27 -1.17
CA THR A 360 4.15 4.71 -1.41
C THR A 360 5.00 5.18 -2.60
N GLN A 361 4.34 5.59 -3.68
CA GLN A 361 4.98 6.01 -4.93
C GLN A 361 4.63 7.45 -5.30
N GLN A 362 5.51 8.09 -6.06
CA GLN A 362 5.28 9.40 -6.68
C GLN A 362 5.62 9.35 -8.16
N ALA A 363 4.70 9.81 -8.99
CA ALA A 363 4.91 10.03 -10.41
C ALA A 363 4.75 11.52 -10.75
N ASP A 364 5.53 12.01 -11.71
CA ASP A 364 5.52 13.41 -12.13
C ASP A 364 5.17 13.55 -13.62
N ASN A 365 4.68 14.73 -14.02
CA ASN A 365 4.40 15.12 -15.40
C ASN A 365 3.40 14.21 -16.14
N LEU A 366 2.40 13.71 -15.41
CA LEU A 366 1.40 12.80 -15.97
C LEU A 366 0.60 13.44 -17.10
N GLN A 367 0.44 12.69 -18.18
CA GLN A 367 -0.47 13.02 -19.27
C GLN A 367 -1.70 12.12 -19.20
N ILE A 368 -2.78 12.60 -18.59
CA ILE A 368 -3.97 11.79 -18.35
C ILE A 368 -4.63 11.43 -19.67
N ARG A 369 -4.66 10.14 -20.00
CA ARG A 369 -5.20 9.58 -21.25
C ARG A 369 -6.28 8.55 -20.94
N ARG A 370 -7.35 8.61 -21.69
CA ARG A 370 -8.45 7.63 -21.63
C ARG A 370 -8.08 6.42 -22.50
N THR A 371 -7.08 5.65 -22.07
CA THR A 371 -6.51 4.60 -22.91
C THR A 371 -7.37 3.38 -23.00
N GLU A 372 -7.91 2.91 -21.91
CA GLU A 372 -8.63 1.66 -21.82
C GLU A 372 -7.98 0.44 -22.48
N GLN A 373 -8.35 -0.74 -22.10
CA GLN A 373 -7.76 -1.94 -22.68
C GLN A 373 -8.22 -2.10 -24.14
N GLY A 374 -7.26 -2.27 -25.05
CA GLY A 374 -7.53 -2.49 -26.46
C GLY A 374 -7.76 -1.24 -27.31
N THR A 375 -7.70 -0.05 -26.73
CA THR A 375 -7.88 1.20 -27.49
C THR A 375 -6.56 1.69 -28.12
N VAL A 376 -6.69 2.55 -29.15
CA VAL A 376 -5.56 3.28 -29.70
C VAL A 376 -5.10 4.32 -28.67
N TYR A 377 -3.79 4.60 -28.65
CA TYR A 377 -3.21 5.61 -27.76
C TYR A 377 -3.79 7.01 -28.03
N PRO A 378 -4.72 7.52 -27.18
CA PRO A 378 -5.44 8.76 -27.45
C PRO A 378 -4.59 9.98 -27.07
N PRO A 379 -4.94 11.20 -27.55
CA PRO A 379 -4.35 12.41 -27.02
C PRO A 379 -4.70 12.58 -25.53
N PRO A 380 -3.87 13.30 -24.74
CA PRO A 380 -4.21 13.57 -23.35
C PRO A 380 -5.53 14.34 -23.20
N ALA A 381 -6.37 13.94 -22.26
CA ALA A 381 -7.54 14.70 -21.82
C ALA A 381 -7.13 15.88 -20.92
N GLY A 382 -5.99 15.77 -20.24
CA GLY A 382 -5.40 16.78 -19.39
C GLY A 382 -4.05 16.33 -18.85
N SER A 383 -3.49 17.07 -17.89
CA SER A 383 -2.21 16.74 -17.27
C SER A 383 -2.19 17.09 -15.79
N LEU A 384 -1.39 16.35 -15.02
CA LEU A 384 -1.08 16.63 -13.61
C LEU A 384 0.43 16.80 -13.43
N PRO A 385 0.89 17.79 -12.64
CA PRO A 385 2.31 17.97 -12.39
C PRO A 385 2.93 16.81 -11.62
N SER A 386 2.18 16.24 -10.68
CA SER A 386 2.56 15.03 -9.93
C SER A 386 1.35 14.43 -9.25
N ILE A 387 1.46 13.13 -8.94
CA ILE A 387 0.58 12.40 -8.02
C ILE A 387 1.46 11.66 -7.00
N ARG A 388 0.91 11.45 -5.78
CA ARG A 388 1.49 10.59 -4.75
C ARG A 388 0.41 9.65 -4.26
N PHE A 389 0.70 8.35 -4.21
CA PHE A 389 -0.31 7.31 -4.00
C PHE A 389 0.34 6.06 -3.40
N GLU A 390 -0.48 5.15 -2.88
CA GLU A 390 -0.07 3.77 -2.62
C GLU A 390 -0.20 2.97 -3.92
N GLY A 391 0.91 2.37 -4.37
CA GLY A 391 0.88 1.37 -5.42
C GLY A 391 0.17 0.12 -4.92
N ALA A 392 -0.59 -0.54 -5.78
CA ALA A 392 -1.32 -1.74 -5.37
C ALA A 392 -0.35 -2.85 -4.94
N GLY A 393 0.63 -3.20 -5.79
CA GLY A 393 1.58 -4.25 -5.43
C GLY A 393 2.73 -4.46 -6.42
N PHE A 394 3.84 -5.02 -5.92
CA PHE A 394 5.00 -5.39 -6.73
C PHE A 394 4.98 -6.87 -7.12
N PRO A 395 5.41 -7.24 -8.33
CA PRO A 395 5.95 -6.40 -9.41
C PRO A 395 4.91 -5.84 -10.37
N ASP A 396 3.69 -6.37 -10.41
CA ASP A 396 2.80 -6.19 -11.55
C ASP A 396 1.92 -4.94 -11.46
N TYR A 397 1.69 -4.40 -10.25
CA TYR A 397 0.77 -3.28 -9.99
C TYR A 397 1.43 -2.11 -9.22
N PRO A 398 2.67 -1.68 -9.54
CA PRO A 398 3.33 -0.59 -8.78
C PRO A 398 2.78 0.79 -9.14
N TRP A 399 1.47 0.91 -9.39
CA TRP A 399 0.78 2.14 -9.72
C TRP A 399 -0.57 2.24 -9.01
N MET A 400 -1.31 3.29 -9.26
CA MET A 400 -2.51 3.62 -8.51
C MET A 400 -3.71 2.78 -8.96
N PHE A 401 -4.25 1.98 -8.03
CA PHE A 401 -5.57 1.35 -8.12
C PHE A 401 -6.49 1.95 -7.06
N ALA A 402 -7.72 2.21 -7.42
CA ALA A 402 -8.64 2.90 -6.53
C ALA A 402 -9.06 2.04 -5.34
N THR A 403 -9.54 0.83 -5.56
CA THR A 403 -9.98 -0.07 -4.48
C THR A 403 -8.85 -0.40 -3.51
N ASP A 404 -7.62 -0.65 -4.03
CA ASP A 404 -6.41 -0.87 -3.20
C ASP A 404 -6.12 0.34 -2.31
N GLN A 405 -6.15 1.55 -2.91
CA GLN A 405 -5.94 2.80 -2.18
C GLN A 405 -6.98 2.98 -1.08
N GLU A 406 -8.24 2.70 -1.36
CA GLU A 406 -9.36 2.92 -0.42
C GLU A 406 -9.34 1.95 0.76
N TYR A 407 -9.02 0.66 0.57
CA TYR A 407 -8.79 -0.27 1.68
C TYR A 407 -7.52 0.07 2.46
N THR A 408 -6.44 0.43 1.77
CA THR A 408 -5.17 0.77 2.40
C THR A 408 -5.26 2.03 3.26
N VAL A 409 -6.16 2.97 2.94
CA VAL A 409 -6.41 4.18 3.76
C VAL A 409 -6.70 3.81 5.21
N PHE A 410 -7.49 2.77 5.50
CA PHE A 410 -7.77 2.33 6.88
C PHE A 410 -6.51 1.87 7.61
N ALA A 411 -5.62 1.14 6.92
CA ALA A 411 -4.33 0.72 7.47
C ALA A 411 -3.41 1.92 7.70
N LEU A 412 -3.33 2.86 6.76
CA LEU A 412 -2.56 4.09 6.87
C LEU A 412 -3.01 4.95 8.06
N LEU A 413 -4.32 5.07 8.27
CA LEU A 413 -4.89 5.79 9.41
C LEU A 413 -4.52 5.12 10.73
N ALA A 414 -4.70 3.80 10.82
CA ALA A 414 -4.32 3.02 12.00
C ALA A 414 -2.82 3.11 12.30
N ALA A 415 -1.97 3.16 11.26
CA ALA A 415 -0.52 3.34 11.37
C ALA A 415 -0.10 4.79 11.66
N GLY A 416 -0.97 5.79 11.42
CA GLY A 416 -0.66 7.20 11.59
C GLY A 416 -0.02 7.89 10.38
N GLN A 417 -0.11 7.28 9.19
CA GLN A 417 0.43 7.79 7.93
C GLN A 417 -0.59 8.67 7.19
N PHE A 418 -1.13 9.68 7.87
CA PHE A 418 -2.26 10.49 7.39
C PHE A 418 -1.98 11.22 6.08
N THR A 419 -0.77 11.78 5.93
CA THR A 419 -0.40 12.51 4.71
C THR A 419 -0.46 11.60 3.48
N THR A 420 0.02 10.37 3.58
CA THR A 420 -0.05 9.40 2.49
C THR A 420 -1.49 9.06 2.13
N ALA A 421 -2.35 8.83 3.13
CA ALA A 421 -3.77 8.59 2.91
C ALA A 421 -4.46 9.78 2.20
N GLU A 422 -4.20 11.01 2.66
CA GLU A 422 -4.75 12.22 2.04
C GLU A 422 -4.25 12.44 0.61
N ASP A 423 -2.94 12.25 0.37
CA ASP A 423 -2.34 12.46 -0.94
C ASP A 423 -2.84 11.44 -1.97
N GLY A 424 -3.01 10.18 -1.57
CA GLY A 424 -3.58 9.13 -2.42
C GLY A 424 -5.02 9.49 -2.87
N LEU A 425 -5.87 9.87 -1.94
CA LEU A 425 -7.26 10.27 -2.25
C LEU A 425 -7.32 11.54 -3.12
N ARG A 426 -6.45 12.54 -2.87
CA ARG A 426 -6.34 13.73 -3.72
C ARG A 426 -5.91 13.38 -5.14
N SER A 427 -4.94 12.47 -5.27
CA SER A 427 -4.43 12.00 -6.56
C SER A 427 -5.52 11.29 -7.34
N LEU A 428 -6.23 10.37 -6.70
CA LEU A 428 -7.32 9.60 -7.30
C LEU A 428 -8.46 10.51 -7.78
N ALA A 429 -8.90 11.46 -6.94
CA ALA A 429 -9.92 12.44 -7.31
C ALA A 429 -9.48 13.33 -8.49
N ALA A 430 -8.22 13.77 -8.50
CA ALA A 430 -7.71 14.65 -9.55
C ALA A 430 -7.61 13.93 -10.92
N VAL A 431 -7.15 12.68 -10.93
CA VAL A 431 -7.11 11.87 -12.15
C VAL A 431 -8.53 11.59 -12.64
N SER A 432 -9.42 11.17 -11.74
CA SER A 432 -10.83 10.86 -12.05
C SER A 432 -11.57 12.07 -12.61
N ASP A 433 -11.36 13.26 -12.06
CA ASP A 433 -11.98 14.50 -12.58
C ASP A 433 -11.56 14.83 -14.01
N ILE A 434 -10.30 14.57 -14.37
CA ILE A 434 -9.80 14.77 -15.74
C ILE A 434 -10.29 13.65 -16.68
N ALA A 435 -10.15 12.40 -16.25
CA ALA A 435 -10.50 11.24 -17.06
C ALA A 435 -12.01 11.15 -17.33
N ASN A 436 -12.83 11.49 -16.34
CA ASN A 436 -14.28 11.31 -16.34
C ASN A 436 -15.08 12.62 -16.45
N ASP A 437 -14.45 13.72 -16.94
CA ASP A 437 -15.14 14.99 -17.17
C ASP A 437 -15.95 15.50 -15.95
N ARG A 438 -15.43 15.24 -14.73
CA ARG A 438 -16.08 15.60 -13.46
C ARG A 438 -17.45 14.96 -13.22
N SER A 439 -17.70 13.77 -13.77
CA SER A 439 -18.97 13.05 -13.55
C SER A 439 -19.18 12.60 -12.10
N GLY A 440 -18.11 12.41 -11.35
CA GLY A 440 -18.11 11.78 -10.04
C GLY A 440 -17.68 10.31 -10.07
N LYS A 441 -17.59 9.66 -11.24
CA LYS A 441 -17.02 8.31 -11.32
C LYS A 441 -15.54 8.31 -11.00
N VAL A 442 -15.10 7.39 -10.14
CA VAL A 442 -13.69 7.14 -9.83
C VAL A 442 -13.10 6.22 -10.90
N VAL A 443 -11.87 6.47 -11.32
CA VAL A 443 -11.14 5.58 -12.24
C VAL A 443 -10.66 4.34 -11.48
N HIS A 444 -10.65 3.18 -12.15
CA HIS A 444 -10.15 1.94 -11.54
C HIS A 444 -8.63 1.96 -11.40
N GLU A 445 -7.92 2.23 -12.51
CA GLU A 445 -6.48 2.06 -12.58
C GLU A 445 -5.81 3.20 -13.37
N THR A 446 -4.69 3.70 -12.86
CA THR A 446 -3.88 4.73 -13.52
C THR A 446 -2.41 4.39 -13.45
N VAL A 447 -1.81 4.15 -14.61
CA VAL A 447 -0.37 3.92 -14.75
C VAL A 447 0.41 5.20 -14.52
N THR A 448 1.67 5.10 -14.16
CA THR A 448 2.50 6.23 -13.73
C THR A 448 2.85 7.25 -14.82
N ASP A 449 2.51 6.98 -16.09
CA ASP A 449 2.56 7.99 -17.18
C ASP A 449 1.27 8.81 -17.32
N GLY A 450 0.20 8.41 -16.61
CA GLY A 450 -1.13 9.01 -16.65
C GLY A 450 -2.13 8.28 -17.56
N SER A 451 -1.76 7.14 -18.11
CA SER A 451 -2.67 6.28 -18.86
C SER A 451 -3.68 5.62 -17.92
N VAL A 452 -4.98 5.80 -18.20
CA VAL A 452 -6.08 5.26 -17.41
C VAL A 452 -6.60 3.99 -18.07
N TYR A 453 -6.63 2.92 -17.28
CA TYR A 453 -7.26 1.64 -17.61
C TYR A 453 -8.53 1.48 -16.81
N PHE A 454 -9.61 1.06 -17.40
CA PHE A 454 -10.90 0.84 -16.76
C PHE A 454 -11.43 2.03 -15.91
N GLY A 455 -12.69 1.98 -15.58
CA GLY A 455 -13.32 3.00 -14.76
C GLY A 455 -13.62 4.32 -15.49
N LEU A 456 -13.65 4.36 -16.84
CA LEU A 456 -14.13 5.53 -17.59
C LEU A 456 -15.66 5.57 -17.68
N ASN A 457 -16.22 6.75 -17.96
CA ASN A 457 -17.67 6.99 -17.97
C ASN A 457 -18.46 6.12 -18.96
N ASP A 458 -17.85 5.77 -20.10
CA ASP A 458 -18.45 4.98 -21.16
C ASP A 458 -18.27 3.46 -20.96
N GLN A 459 -17.61 3.07 -19.89
CA GLN A 459 -17.52 1.69 -19.43
C GLN A 459 -18.22 1.54 -18.09
N PRO A 460 -19.29 0.73 -18.01
CA PRO A 460 -19.99 0.52 -16.73
C PRO A 460 -19.23 -0.38 -15.77
N GLY A 461 -18.01 -0.83 -16.11
CA GLY A 461 -17.14 -1.64 -15.24
C GLY A 461 -16.63 -0.86 -14.05
N ASP A 462 -16.38 -1.58 -12.97
CA ASP A 462 -15.66 -1.15 -11.77
C ASP A 462 -16.23 0.14 -11.17
N ILE A 463 -17.31 0.01 -10.41
CA ILE A 463 -17.98 1.12 -9.73
C ILE A 463 -17.91 0.99 -8.20
N ASP A 464 -17.32 -0.09 -7.68
CA ASP A 464 -17.10 -0.28 -6.25
C ASP A 464 -16.20 0.82 -5.67
N GLU A 465 -15.19 1.29 -6.43
CA GLU A 465 -14.36 2.42 -6.07
C GLU A 465 -15.17 3.70 -5.88
N THR A 466 -16.10 3.96 -6.80
CA THR A 466 -16.96 5.14 -6.72
C THR A 466 -17.87 5.08 -5.49
N ALA A 467 -18.31 3.88 -5.13
CA ALA A 467 -19.12 3.63 -3.94
C ALA A 467 -18.30 3.79 -2.64
N LYS A 468 -17.05 3.32 -2.61
CA LYS A 468 -16.19 3.26 -1.42
C LYS A 468 -15.38 4.54 -1.17
N PHE A 469 -15.12 5.35 -2.19
CA PHE A 469 -14.33 6.59 -2.06
C PHE A 469 -14.83 7.54 -0.94
N PRO A 470 -16.17 7.82 -0.79
CA PRO A 470 -16.70 8.64 0.28
C PRO A 470 -16.34 8.15 1.67
N ASP A 471 -16.35 6.82 1.88
CA ASP A 471 -15.96 6.16 3.10
C ASP A 471 -14.49 6.46 3.47
N ALA A 472 -13.57 6.27 2.55
CA ALA A 472 -12.16 6.57 2.76
C ALA A 472 -11.93 8.05 3.12
N VAL A 473 -12.60 8.98 2.43
CA VAL A 473 -12.53 10.43 2.72
C VAL A 473 -13.08 10.76 4.11
N ALA A 474 -14.23 10.21 4.46
CA ALA A 474 -14.85 10.46 5.76
C ALA A 474 -14.00 9.89 6.90
N MET A 475 -13.38 8.72 6.71
CA MET A 475 -12.49 8.14 7.72
C MET A 475 -11.22 8.97 7.93
N VAL A 476 -10.61 9.51 6.88
CA VAL A 476 -9.50 10.48 7.02
C VAL A 476 -9.94 11.67 7.85
N TRP A 477 -11.10 12.26 7.55
CA TRP A 477 -11.63 13.40 8.31
C TRP A 477 -11.92 13.05 9.78
N ARG A 478 -12.51 11.88 10.05
CA ARG A 478 -12.77 11.41 11.43
C ARG A 478 -11.47 11.20 12.21
N TRP A 479 -10.44 10.63 11.59
CA TRP A 479 -9.16 10.36 12.26
C TRP A 479 -8.29 11.59 12.43
N THR A 480 -8.31 12.52 11.48
CA THR A 480 -7.46 13.72 11.50
C THR A 480 -8.14 14.95 12.09
N GLY A 481 -9.45 15.06 11.94
CA GLY A 481 -10.20 16.30 12.24
C GLY A 481 -9.92 17.43 11.23
N ASP A 482 -9.29 17.12 10.08
CA ASP A 482 -8.94 18.12 9.08
C ASP A 482 -10.16 18.54 8.24
N ASN A 483 -10.79 19.61 8.66
CA ASN A 483 -11.89 20.22 7.93
C ASN A 483 -11.46 20.78 6.56
N SER A 484 -10.18 21.12 6.37
CA SER A 484 -9.69 21.62 5.08
C SER A 484 -9.65 20.50 4.05
N PHE A 485 -9.17 19.31 4.45
CA PHE A 485 -9.21 18.11 3.62
C PHE A 485 -10.66 17.71 3.28
N ARG A 486 -11.54 17.62 4.29
CA ARG A 486 -12.98 17.38 4.06
C ARG A 486 -13.57 18.35 3.03
N ASP A 487 -13.32 19.66 3.20
CA ASP A 487 -13.87 20.71 2.33
C ASP A 487 -13.32 20.62 0.90
N GLN A 488 -12.07 20.21 0.75
CA GLN A 488 -11.45 19.97 -0.55
C GLN A 488 -12.10 18.79 -1.29
N MET A 489 -12.40 17.69 -0.57
CA MET A 489 -12.95 16.46 -1.16
C MET A 489 -14.48 16.51 -1.32
N TYR A 490 -15.18 17.37 -0.59
CA TYR A 490 -16.63 17.36 -0.44
C TYR A 490 -17.40 17.41 -1.77
N ASP A 491 -17.01 18.27 -2.72
CA ASP A 491 -17.67 18.36 -4.03
C ASP A 491 -17.51 17.06 -4.82
N PHE A 492 -16.33 16.43 -4.77
CA PHE A 492 -16.09 15.17 -5.45
C PHE A 492 -16.91 14.03 -4.82
N VAL A 493 -16.90 13.89 -3.50
CA VAL A 493 -17.71 12.90 -2.76
C VAL A 493 -19.20 13.06 -3.03
N LYS A 494 -19.70 14.31 -3.10
CA LYS A 494 -21.10 14.57 -3.47
C LYS A 494 -21.41 14.03 -4.87
N ARG A 495 -20.55 14.31 -5.85
CA ARG A 495 -20.71 13.82 -7.22
C ARG A 495 -20.59 12.29 -7.32
N ASN A 496 -19.73 11.65 -6.48
CA ASN A 496 -19.69 10.19 -6.42
C ASN A 496 -21.06 9.60 -6.06
N MET A 497 -21.68 10.09 -4.99
CA MET A 497 -22.96 9.55 -4.56
C MET A 497 -24.13 9.94 -5.49
N GLU A 498 -24.07 11.13 -6.11
CA GLU A 498 -25.01 11.50 -7.17
C GLU A 498 -24.84 10.57 -8.38
N TYR A 499 -23.60 10.20 -8.75
CA TYR A 499 -23.33 9.24 -9.82
C TYR A 499 -23.90 7.86 -9.48
N MET A 500 -23.61 7.33 -8.28
CA MET A 500 -24.07 5.99 -7.85
C MET A 500 -25.59 5.86 -7.85
N VAL A 501 -26.31 6.81 -7.26
CA VAL A 501 -27.78 6.74 -7.22
C VAL A 501 -28.46 6.95 -8.59
N ASN A 502 -27.73 7.40 -9.58
CA ASN A 502 -28.23 7.54 -10.95
C ASN A 502 -27.94 6.32 -11.85
N LEU A 503 -27.19 5.32 -11.34
CA LEU A 503 -26.89 4.07 -12.06
C LEU A 503 -27.98 2.99 -11.86
N THR A 504 -29.14 3.32 -11.35
CA THR A 504 -30.26 2.40 -11.11
C THR A 504 -31.25 2.41 -12.28
N THR A 505 -30.77 2.36 -13.53
CA THR A 505 -31.61 2.73 -14.69
C THR A 505 -32.13 1.54 -15.48
N SER A 506 -31.65 0.32 -15.22
CA SER A 506 -32.04 -0.83 -16.06
C SER A 506 -33.41 -1.40 -15.72
N ASP A 507 -33.85 -1.30 -14.46
CA ASP A 507 -35.06 -1.95 -13.95
C ASP A 507 -35.89 -1.14 -12.92
N ASP A 508 -35.54 0.13 -12.67
CA ASP A 508 -36.18 1.02 -11.70
C ASP A 508 -36.04 0.57 -10.23
N ASP A 509 -35.04 -0.23 -9.88
CA ASP A 509 -34.76 -0.61 -8.50
C ASP A 509 -33.87 0.43 -7.76
N VAL A 510 -33.20 0.07 -6.63
CA VAL A 510 -32.40 1.00 -5.82
C VAL A 510 -30.91 0.65 -5.83
N TRP A 511 -30.52 -0.43 -6.53
CA TRP A 511 -29.14 -0.93 -6.55
C TRP A 511 -28.39 -0.36 -7.76
N PRO A 512 -27.13 0.07 -7.59
CA PRO A 512 -26.37 0.57 -8.73
C PRO A 512 -25.93 -0.54 -9.68
N ASP A 513 -26.22 -0.37 -10.97
CA ASP A 513 -25.78 -1.25 -12.05
C ASP A 513 -24.29 -1.09 -12.35
N GLY A 514 -23.52 -2.16 -12.36
CA GLY A 514 -22.11 -2.17 -12.78
C GLY A 514 -21.29 -3.32 -12.23
N SER A 515 -19.99 -3.34 -12.55
CA SER A 515 -19.05 -4.30 -11.99
C SER A 515 -18.63 -3.86 -10.58
N GLY A 516 -18.29 -4.84 -9.74
CA GLY A 516 -17.69 -4.64 -8.43
C GLY A 516 -16.26 -5.17 -8.39
N ASN A 517 -15.68 -5.29 -7.20
CA ASN A 517 -14.30 -5.75 -7.00
C ASN A 517 -14.06 -7.22 -7.46
N VAL A 518 -15.11 -7.97 -7.75
CA VAL A 518 -15.00 -9.30 -8.34
C VAL A 518 -15.31 -9.22 -9.83
N GLU A 519 -14.28 -9.30 -10.64
CA GLU A 519 -14.33 -9.27 -12.11
C GLU A 519 -14.62 -10.66 -12.70
N ALA A 520 -15.71 -11.29 -12.29
CA ALA A 520 -16.05 -12.63 -12.74
C ALA A 520 -17.26 -12.65 -13.68
N THR A 521 -17.22 -13.54 -14.67
CA THR A 521 -18.35 -13.74 -15.56
C THR A 521 -19.51 -14.43 -14.85
N GLY A 522 -20.74 -14.12 -15.25
CA GLY A 522 -21.95 -14.74 -14.73
C GLY A 522 -22.49 -14.15 -13.43
N LEU A 523 -21.91 -13.07 -12.94
CA LEU A 523 -22.52 -12.18 -11.96
C LEU A 523 -23.65 -11.35 -12.62
N GLY A 524 -24.65 -10.98 -11.83
CA GLY A 524 -25.74 -10.09 -12.25
C GLY A 524 -25.28 -8.64 -12.39
N GLU A 525 -26.21 -7.74 -12.71
CA GLU A 525 -25.91 -6.32 -12.94
C GLU A 525 -25.55 -5.60 -11.64
N ASP A 526 -26.22 -5.93 -10.51
CA ASP A 526 -25.94 -5.36 -9.21
C ASP A 526 -24.98 -6.22 -8.43
N LYS A 527 -23.96 -5.61 -7.80
CA LYS A 527 -22.97 -6.32 -6.96
C LYS A 527 -23.17 -6.01 -5.48
N LEU A 528 -22.95 -7.03 -4.64
CA LEU A 528 -23.16 -6.90 -3.21
C LEU A 528 -22.27 -5.85 -2.55
N ASP A 529 -21.00 -5.83 -2.88
CA ASP A 529 -20.02 -4.87 -2.38
C ASP A 529 -20.36 -3.45 -2.79
N VAL A 530 -20.75 -3.23 -4.04
CA VAL A 530 -21.22 -1.93 -4.56
C VAL A 530 -22.45 -1.44 -3.77
N ALA A 531 -23.43 -2.30 -3.55
CA ALA A 531 -24.64 -1.96 -2.80
C ALA A 531 -24.31 -1.58 -1.33
N VAL A 532 -23.43 -2.35 -0.67
CA VAL A 532 -23.01 -2.12 0.71
C VAL A 532 -22.26 -0.79 0.84
N TYR A 533 -21.27 -0.56 -0.02
CA TYR A 533 -20.46 0.66 0.04
C TYR A 533 -21.24 1.90 -0.43
N THR A 534 -22.22 1.76 -1.32
CA THR A 534 -23.13 2.87 -1.65
C THR A 534 -23.96 3.29 -0.42
N ILE A 535 -24.50 2.35 0.35
CA ILE A 535 -25.21 2.67 1.61
C ILE A 535 -24.28 3.41 2.57
N ARG A 536 -23.07 2.89 2.77
CA ARG A 536 -22.07 3.48 3.66
C ARG A 536 -21.65 4.86 3.17
N GLY A 537 -21.29 5.00 1.89
CA GLY A 537 -20.88 6.27 1.28
C GLY A 537 -21.94 7.36 1.35
N LEU A 538 -23.22 6.99 1.21
CA LEU A 538 -24.34 7.92 1.41
C LEU A 538 -24.43 8.41 2.87
N LEU A 539 -24.25 7.53 3.86
CA LEU A 539 -24.21 7.94 5.27
C LEU A 539 -23.01 8.82 5.59
N ASP A 540 -21.86 8.51 5.03
CA ASP A 540 -20.64 9.31 5.18
C ASP A 540 -20.75 10.69 4.52
N LEU A 541 -21.40 10.77 3.34
CA LEU A 541 -21.75 12.05 2.70
C LEU A 541 -22.73 12.85 3.58
N ALA A 542 -23.73 12.19 4.19
CA ALA A 542 -24.68 12.86 5.06
C ALA A 542 -24.00 13.49 6.29
N ASP A 543 -23.07 12.76 6.92
CA ASP A 543 -22.27 13.25 8.04
C ASP A 543 -21.43 14.48 7.65
N MET A 544 -20.70 14.41 6.55
CA MET A 544 -19.94 15.55 6.03
C MET A 544 -20.83 16.74 5.68
N ALA A 545 -22.00 16.51 5.06
CA ALA A 545 -22.97 17.55 4.72
C ALA A 545 -23.53 18.24 5.96
N ALA A 546 -23.93 17.46 6.97
CA ALA A 546 -24.41 17.97 8.26
C ALA A 546 -23.36 18.87 8.92
N SER A 547 -22.08 18.42 8.93
CA SER A 547 -20.95 19.20 9.50
C SER A 547 -20.71 20.52 8.78
N LYS A 548 -21.13 20.64 7.50
CA LYS A 548 -21.04 21.85 6.67
C LYS A 548 -22.32 22.69 6.71
N GLY A 549 -23.41 22.16 7.27
CA GLY A 549 -24.75 22.76 7.22
C GLY A 549 -25.41 22.69 5.83
N ASP A 550 -24.97 21.79 4.95
CA ASP A 550 -25.61 21.52 3.65
C ASP A 550 -26.77 20.54 3.84
N THR A 551 -27.87 21.07 4.39
CA THR A 551 -29.07 20.27 4.72
C THR A 551 -29.69 19.60 3.47
N ALA A 552 -29.57 20.19 2.29
CA ALA A 552 -30.12 19.59 1.07
C ALA A 552 -29.40 18.31 0.71
N THR A 553 -28.06 18.32 0.73
CA THR A 553 -27.23 17.14 0.49
C THR A 553 -27.37 16.09 1.60
N GLU A 554 -27.45 16.54 2.88
CA GLU A 554 -27.70 15.64 4.01
C GLU A 554 -29.01 14.85 3.83
N GLN A 555 -30.12 15.55 3.52
CA GLN A 555 -31.41 14.90 3.30
C GLN A 555 -31.43 13.99 2.07
N PHE A 556 -30.80 14.39 0.97
CA PHE A 556 -30.61 13.54 -0.22
C PHE A 556 -29.94 12.22 0.19
N ALA A 557 -28.79 12.29 0.83
CA ALA A 557 -28.00 11.14 1.20
C ALA A 557 -28.73 10.22 2.20
N LEU A 558 -29.31 10.79 3.26
CA LEU A 558 -30.07 10.01 4.26
C LEU A 558 -31.31 9.33 3.66
N SER A 559 -32.01 9.96 2.72
CA SER A 559 -33.20 9.36 2.12
C SER A 559 -32.88 8.17 1.23
N HIS A 560 -31.81 8.25 0.42
CA HIS A 560 -31.35 7.15 -0.40
C HIS A 560 -30.80 5.99 0.45
N ALA A 561 -29.92 6.28 1.43
CA ALA A 561 -29.42 5.27 2.35
C ALA A 561 -30.54 4.52 3.08
N ALA A 562 -31.53 5.24 3.64
CA ALA A 562 -32.67 4.62 4.33
C ALA A 562 -33.51 3.74 3.40
N THR A 563 -33.69 4.13 2.15
CA THR A 563 -34.40 3.32 1.16
C THR A 563 -33.68 2.02 0.88
N MET A 564 -32.38 2.08 0.58
CA MET A 564 -31.53 0.91 0.32
C MET A 564 -31.47 -0.01 1.55
N GLU A 565 -31.18 0.54 2.75
CA GLU A 565 -31.15 -0.25 3.99
C GLU A 565 -32.46 -1.02 4.25
N SER A 566 -33.60 -0.37 4.01
CA SER A 566 -34.93 -0.99 4.24
C SER A 566 -35.18 -2.20 3.35
N GLN A 567 -34.59 -2.23 2.16
CA GLN A 567 -34.75 -3.30 1.17
C GLN A 567 -33.61 -4.33 1.24
N PHE A 568 -32.45 -3.98 1.82
CA PHE A 568 -31.20 -4.74 1.75
C PHE A 568 -31.40 -6.23 2.10
N ARG A 569 -31.96 -6.53 3.28
CA ARG A 569 -32.13 -7.92 3.71
C ARG A 569 -33.05 -8.72 2.79
N GLY A 570 -34.09 -8.09 2.30
CA GLY A 570 -35.11 -8.73 1.43
C GLY A 570 -34.54 -9.10 0.06
N ALA A 571 -33.69 -8.26 -0.50
CA ALA A 571 -33.07 -8.46 -1.79
C ALA A 571 -31.88 -9.44 -1.72
N TRP A 572 -30.99 -9.30 -0.75
CA TRP A 572 -29.69 -9.94 -0.76
C TRP A 572 -29.56 -11.21 0.10
N TRP A 573 -30.34 -11.37 1.18
CA TRP A 573 -30.22 -12.50 2.07
C TRP A 573 -30.88 -13.76 1.53
N ILE A 574 -30.16 -14.91 1.52
CA ILE A 574 -30.67 -16.23 1.09
C ILE A 574 -30.88 -17.10 2.36
N PRO A 575 -32.10 -17.16 2.93
CA PRO A 575 -32.32 -17.87 4.21
C PRO A 575 -32.09 -19.38 4.13
N SER A 576 -32.26 -19.98 2.95
CA SER A 576 -32.11 -21.43 2.75
C SER A 576 -30.62 -21.87 2.74
N ILE A 577 -29.75 -20.93 2.46
CA ILE A 577 -28.30 -21.06 2.50
C ILE A 577 -27.86 -19.82 3.25
N PRO A 578 -27.48 -19.87 4.52
CA PRO A 578 -27.28 -18.65 5.33
C PRO A 578 -26.12 -17.79 4.81
N GLN A 579 -26.33 -17.15 3.66
CA GLN A 579 -25.39 -16.32 2.90
C GLN A 579 -26.11 -15.13 2.29
N TYR A 580 -25.37 -14.11 1.94
CA TYR A 580 -25.79 -13.06 1.02
C TYR A 580 -25.51 -13.49 -0.42
N ALA A 581 -26.35 -13.12 -1.35
CA ALA A 581 -26.09 -13.28 -2.76
C ALA A 581 -24.86 -12.45 -3.16
N ASP A 582 -24.06 -12.94 -4.08
CA ASP A 582 -22.92 -12.18 -4.60
C ASP A 582 -23.38 -11.05 -5.53
N SER A 583 -24.49 -11.28 -6.24
CA SER A 583 -25.07 -10.29 -7.15
C SER A 583 -26.57 -10.52 -7.35
N LEU A 584 -27.26 -9.52 -7.93
CA LEU A 584 -28.63 -9.65 -8.39
C LEU A 584 -28.65 -9.53 -9.93
N GLY A 585 -29.53 -10.28 -10.58
CA GLY A 585 -29.68 -10.29 -12.03
C GLY A 585 -30.98 -9.64 -12.44
N ASP A 586 -30.91 -8.65 -13.29
CA ASP A 586 -32.01 -7.86 -13.79
C ASP A 586 -32.88 -8.60 -14.81
N PRO A 587 -34.13 -8.13 -14.99
CA PRO A 587 -34.83 -7.08 -14.24
C PRO A 587 -35.59 -7.64 -13.01
N ALA A 588 -35.34 -8.83 -12.57
CA ALA A 588 -36.13 -9.50 -11.52
C ALA A 588 -35.43 -9.57 -10.18
N ASN A 589 -34.27 -8.93 -10.01
CA ASN A 589 -33.41 -9.02 -8.83
C ASN A 589 -33.14 -10.48 -8.44
N THR A 590 -32.84 -11.32 -9.42
CA THR A 590 -32.59 -12.73 -9.20
C THR A 590 -31.30 -12.92 -8.42
N GLN A 591 -31.38 -13.49 -7.23
CA GLN A 591 -30.24 -13.77 -6.38
C GLN A 591 -29.28 -14.76 -7.05
N ILE A 592 -27.99 -14.36 -7.20
CA ILE A 592 -26.92 -15.17 -7.79
C ILE A 592 -25.89 -15.42 -6.68
N LEU A 593 -25.58 -16.68 -6.42
CA LEU A 593 -24.58 -17.11 -5.46
C LEU A 593 -23.46 -17.87 -6.20
N GLN A 594 -22.28 -17.28 -6.24
CA GLN A 594 -21.06 -17.89 -6.80
C GLN A 594 -19.97 -18.11 -5.74
N ARG A 595 -20.23 -17.77 -4.48
CA ARG A 595 -19.36 -17.97 -3.29
C ARG A 595 -18.12 -17.12 -3.26
N TRP A 596 -18.17 -15.94 -3.85
CA TRP A 596 -17.08 -14.97 -3.80
C TRP A 596 -16.91 -14.38 -2.38
N TRP A 597 -15.74 -13.85 -2.12
CA TRP A 597 -15.38 -13.21 -0.86
C TRP A 597 -16.27 -12.00 -0.53
N ILE A 598 -16.80 -11.31 -1.52
CA ILE A 598 -17.65 -10.13 -1.35
C ILE A 598 -18.89 -10.41 -0.47
N GLY A 599 -19.31 -11.66 -0.34
CA GLY A 599 -20.37 -12.05 0.60
C GLY A 599 -20.08 -11.75 2.07
N VAL A 600 -18.85 -11.32 2.44
CA VAL A 600 -18.50 -10.84 3.79
C VAL A 600 -18.68 -9.34 3.94
N THR A 601 -18.75 -8.56 2.87
CA THR A 601 -18.83 -7.09 2.92
C THR A 601 -19.97 -6.54 3.79
N PRO A 602 -21.17 -7.14 3.87
CA PRO A 602 -22.22 -6.67 4.79
C PRO A 602 -21.84 -6.78 6.28
N MET A 603 -20.90 -7.64 6.62
CA MET A 603 -20.35 -7.78 7.97
C MET A 603 -19.15 -6.87 8.19
N GLU A 604 -18.35 -6.63 7.16
CA GLU A 604 -17.14 -5.80 7.23
C GLU A 604 -17.46 -4.31 7.33
N ALA A 605 -18.38 -3.81 6.51
CA ALA A 605 -18.65 -2.38 6.43
C ALA A 605 -19.31 -1.85 7.71
N ALA A 606 -18.60 -0.98 8.44
CA ALA A 606 -19.17 -0.24 9.57
C ALA A 606 -19.92 1.01 9.06
N LEU A 607 -21.08 1.29 9.63
CA LEU A 607 -21.91 2.45 9.28
C LEU A 607 -21.79 3.53 10.35
N TYR A 608 -21.82 4.79 9.94
CA TYR A 608 -21.88 5.92 10.86
C TYR A 608 -23.26 6.56 10.81
N LYS A 609 -23.91 6.67 11.96
CA LYS A 609 -25.29 7.15 12.08
C LYS A 609 -25.46 8.12 13.23
N THR A 610 -26.19 9.19 13.03
CA THR A 610 -26.53 10.13 14.11
C THR A 610 -27.58 9.50 15.03
N VAL A 611 -27.19 9.26 16.29
CA VAL A 611 -28.08 8.79 17.35
C VAL A 611 -28.17 9.83 18.46
N ALA A 612 -29.37 10.38 18.68
CA ALA A 612 -29.61 11.44 19.68
C ALA A 612 -28.65 12.66 19.53
N GLY A 613 -28.31 13.01 18.30
CA GLY A 613 -27.41 14.16 17.98
C GLY A 613 -25.92 13.87 18.14
N THR A 614 -25.55 12.62 18.30
CA THR A 614 -24.15 12.16 18.32
C THR A 614 -23.94 11.17 17.20
N GLU A 615 -22.86 11.33 16.44
CA GLU A 615 -22.44 10.35 15.45
C GLU A 615 -21.95 9.08 16.17
N VAL A 616 -22.45 7.93 15.76
CA VAL A 616 -22.16 6.63 16.37
C VAL A 616 -21.83 5.62 15.29
N GLU A 617 -20.71 4.94 15.45
CA GLU A 617 -20.39 3.79 14.64
C GLU A 617 -21.31 2.61 14.96
N GLN A 618 -21.93 2.05 13.91
CA GLN A 618 -22.64 0.77 13.93
C GLN A 618 -21.77 -0.26 13.21
N PRO A 619 -21.09 -1.16 13.92
CA PRO A 619 -20.28 -2.20 13.28
C PRO A 619 -21.15 -3.17 12.47
N GLY A 620 -20.88 -3.27 11.17
CA GLY A 620 -21.59 -4.14 10.23
C GLY A 620 -23.02 -3.67 9.86
N LEU A 621 -23.34 -3.82 8.58
CA LEU A 621 -24.70 -3.58 8.03
C LEU A 621 -25.65 -4.75 8.31
N ALA A 622 -25.14 -5.99 8.26
CA ALA A 622 -25.93 -7.21 8.40
C ALA A 622 -26.59 -7.34 9.79
N LEU A 623 -27.82 -7.87 9.82
CA LEU A 623 -28.45 -8.24 11.09
C LEU A 623 -27.63 -9.27 11.84
N LYS A 624 -27.45 -9.12 13.14
CA LYS A 624 -26.56 -9.96 13.94
C LYS A 624 -26.79 -11.47 13.76
N ALA A 625 -28.04 -11.91 13.69
CA ALA A 625 -28.36 -13.34 13.51
C ALA A 625 -27.93 -13.86 12.12
N ASP A 626 -28.14 -13.08 11.08
CA ASP A 626 -27.77 -13.41 9.70
C ASP A 626 -26.23 -13.38 9.57
N ALA A 627 -25.59 -12.36 10.13
CA ALA A 627 -24.12 -12.22 10.15
C ALA A 627 -23.42 -13.41 10.82
N LEU A 628 -23.87 -13.80 12.03
CA LEU A 628 -23.27 -14.95 12.74
C LEU A 628 -23.43 -16.25 11.96
N ALA A 629 -24.54 -16.44 11.26
CA ALA A 629 -24.76 -17.64 10.44
C ALA A 629 -23.87 -17.63 9.18
N ALA A 630 -23.75 -16.48 8.49
CA ALA A 630 -22.90 -16.33 7.31
C ALA A 630 -21.42 -16.46 7.65
N LEU A 631 -20.95 -15.81 8.71
CA LEU A 631 -19.56 -15.90 9.16
C LEU A 631 -19.20 -17.36 9.55
N ALA A 632 -20.04 -18.04 10.34
CA ALA A 632 -19.81 -19.42 10.72
C ALA A 632 -19.70 -20.38 9.51
N LEU A 633 -20.47 -20.14 8.45
CA LEU A 633 -20.34 -20.92 7.21
C LEU A 633 -19.03 -20.61 6.50
N ARG A 634 -18.60 -19.35 6.46
CA ARG A 634 -17.36 -18.93 5.80
C ARG A 634 -16.11 -19.33 6.56
N GLU A 635 -16.18 -19.66 7.85
CA GLU A 635 -15.08 -20.24 8.62
C GLU A 635 -14.82 -21.71 8.30
N THR A 636 -15.72 -22.39 7.58
CA THR A 636 -15.55 -23.79 7.20
C THR A 636 -14.46 -23.95 6.13
N SER A 637 -13.96 -25.18 5.98
CA SER A 637 -12.95 -25.53 4.97
C SER A 637 -13.42 -25.33 3.52
N CYS A 638 -14.68 -24.99 3.32
CA CYS A 638 -15.22 -24.61 2.02
C CYS A 638 -14.75 -23.23 1.54
N TYR A 639 -14.55 -22.32 2.48
CA TYR A 639 -14.18 -20.93 2.20
C TYR A 639 -12.84 -20.53 2.77
N SER A 640 -12.29 -21.28 3.70
CA SER A 640 -11.06 -20.94 4.40
C SER A 640 -10.08 -22.10 4.41
N GLY A 641 -8.81 -21.80 4.12
CA GLY A 641 -7.68 -22.73 4.13
C GLY A 641 -6.78 -22.59 5.35
N THR A 642 -5.55 -23.08 5.20
CA THR A 642 -4.51 -22.99 6.25
C THR A 642 -4.01 -21.57 6.47
N TYR A 643 -4.08 -20.71 5.46
CA TYR A 643 -3.54 -19.34 5.49
C TYR A 643 -4.60 -18.29 5.17
N GLY A 644 -5.86 -18.56 5.51
CA GLY A 644 -6.94 -17.60 5.41
C GLY A 644 -8.02 -17.95 4.41
N MET A 645 -8.78 -16.93 4.01
CA MET A 645 -9.91 -17.06 3.10
C MET A 645 -9.48 -17.29 1.66
N TYR A 646 -10.24 -18.13 0.97
CA TYR A 646 -10.14 -18.28 -0.49
C TYR A 646 -10.77 -17.10 -1.24
N VAL A 647 -10.33 -16.89 -2.48
CA VAL A 647 -10.98 -15.95 -3.41
C VAL A 647 -12.42 -16.38 -3.65
N GLU A 648 -12.64 -17.66 -3.91
CA GLU A 648 -13.95 -18.29 -4.14
C GLU A 648 -14.09 -19.56 -3.32
N GLY A 649 -15.26 -19.81 -2.76
CA GLY A 649 -15.55 -21.03 -2.01
C GLY A 649 -15.53 -22.29 -2.90
N GLY A 650 -15.08 -23.41 -2.34
CA GLY A 650 -14.94 -24.68 -3.05
C GLY A 650 -16.27 -25.33 -3.43
N PRO A 651 -16.26 -26.26 -4.39
CA PRO A 651 -17.44 -27.00 -4.80
C PRO A 651 -17.95 -27.95 -3.70
N GLY A 652 -19.24 -28.13 -3.64
CA GLY A 652 -19.89 -29.09 -2.73
C GLY A 652 -20.11 -28.61 -1.31
N CYS A 653 -19.79 -27.36 -1.00
CA CYS A 653 -19.99 -26.78 0.33
C CYS A 653 -21.41 -26.27 0.55
N ASP A 654 -21.98 -25.69 -0.47
CA ASP A 654 -23.34 -25.20 -0.54
C ASP A 654 -23.86 -25.25 -1.99
N PRO A 655 -25.17 -25.16 -2.23
CA PRO A 655 -25.64 -24.99 -3.58
C PRO A 655 -25.24 -23.61 -4.11
N GLY A 656 -24.91 -23.54 -5.38
CA GLY A 656 -24.51 -22.32 -6.08
C GLY A 656 -23.73 -22.64 -7.33
N THR A 657 -23.56 -21.67 -8.20
CA THR A 657 -22.66 -21.73 -9.33
C THR A 657 -21.31 -21.15 -8.92
N PHE A 658 -20.22 -21.66 -9.47
CA PHE A 658 -18.90 -21.09 -9.30
C PHE A 658 -18.12 -21.20 -10.62
N GLN A 659 -17.18 -20.30 -10.82
CA GLN A 659 -16.48 -20.16 -12.10
C GLN A 659 -15.29 -21.10 -12.23
N GLY A 660 -14.75 -21.58 -11.12
CA GLY A 660 -13.61 -22.46 -11.13
C GLY A 660 -13.15 -22.79 -9.70
N HIS A 661 -11.99 -23.42 -9.59
CA HIS A 661 -11.38 -23.73 -8.30
C HIS A 661 -10.41 -22.61 -7.90
N ILE A 662 -10.91 -21.43 -7.54
CA ILE A 662 -10.06 -20.33 -7.08
C ILE A 662 -9.88 -20.43 -5.56
N GLN A 663 -9.44 -21.59 -5.10
CA GLN A 663 -9.10 -21.84 -3.70
C GLN A 663 -7.67 -21.38 -3.38
N GLN A 664 -7.34 -20.18 -3.79
CA GLN A 664 -6.14 -19.46 -3.41
C GLN A 664 -6.44 -18.67 -2.15
N ALA A 665 -5.55 -18.71 -1.15
CA ALA A 665 -5.67 -17.87 0.03
C ALA A 665 -5.34 -16.42 -0.37
N TYR A 666 -6.28 -15.51 -0.15
CA TYR A 666 -6.22 -14.13 -0.61
C TYR A 666 -6.16 -13.19 0.58
N THR A 667 -5.14 -12.32 0.64
CA THR A 667 -4.89 -11.51 1.85
C THR A 667 -5.97 -10.46 2.08
N LEU A 668 -6.51 -9.81 1.02
CA LEU A 668 -7.63 -8.89 1.16
C LEU A 668 -8.84 -9.60 1.78
N ASN A 669 -9.25 -10.74 1.22
CA ASN A 669 -10.41 -11.50 1.71
C ASN A 669 -10.26 -11.91 3.16
N THR A 670 -9.05 -12.35 3.51
CA THR A 670 -8.69 -12.73 4.88
C THR A 670 -8.81 -11.53 5.81
N GLY A 671 -8.39 -10.35 5.36
CA GLY A 671 -8.55 -9.08 6.08
C GLY A 671 -10.01 -8.68 6.25
N VAL A 672 -10.81 -8.71 5.18
CA VAL A 672 -12.25 -8.41 5.20
C VAL A 672 -12.98 -9.36 6.16
N MET A 673 -12.60 -10.65 6.17
CA MET A 673 -13.15 -11.63 7.12
C MET A 673 -12.77 -11.29 8.57
N ALA A 674 -11.49 -10.97 8.85
CA ALA A 674 -11.03 -10.60 10.18
C ALA A 674 -11.79 -9.38 10.72
N VAL A 675 -11.98 -8.34 9.89
CA VAL A 675 -12.74 -7.13 10.26
C VAL A 675 -14.22 -7.46 10.47
N GLY A 676 -14.81 -8.25 9.58
CA GLY A 676 -16.19 -8.70 9.70
C GLY A 676 -16.44 -9.44 11.03
N LEU A 677 -15.57 -10.38 11.41
CA LEU A 677 -15.65 -11.09 12.69
C LEU A 677 -15.55 -10.15 13.88
N GLY A 678 -14.61 -9.19 13.83
CA GLY A 678 -14.43 -8.18 14.88
C GLY A 678 -15.66 -7.30 15.06
N ASN A 679 -16.31 -6.90 13.97
CA ASN A 679 -17.55 -6.10 14.00
C ASN A 679 -18.71 -6.80 14.71
N TYR A 680 -18.68 -8.13 14.79
CA TYR A 680 -19.70 -8.92 15.50
C TYR A 680 -19.21 -9.49 16.84
N GLY A 681 -18.04 -9.03 17.32
CA GLY A 681 -17.49 -9.40 18.63
C GLY A 681 -16.88 -10.79 18.68
N LEU A 682 -16.59 -11.40 17.53
CA LEU A 682 -15.97 -12.71 17.40
C LEU A 682 -14.44 -12.54 17.33
N LEU A 683 -13.79 -12.34 18.49
CA LEU A 683 -12.36 -12.07 18.61
C LEU A 683 -11.53 -13.30 19.02
N GLY A 684 -12.14 -14.48 19.09
CA GLY A 684 -11.52 -15.69 19.62
C GLY A 684 -10.41 -16.27 18.73
N PRO A 685 -9.68 -17.29 19.27
CA PRO A 685 -8.60 -17.96 18.53
C PRO A 685 -9.06 -18.71 17.28
N THR A 686 -10.34 -19.03 17.19
CA THR A 686 -10.94 -19.70 16.00
C THR A 686 -11.61 -18.72 15.06
N ASP A 687 -11.74 -17.46 15.46
CA ASP A 687 -12.47 -16.40 14.78
C ASP A 687 -11.45 -15.34 14.26
N GLN A 688 -11.61 -14.07 14.63
CA GLN A 688 -10.74 -12.96 14.16
C GLN A 688 -9.25 -13.28 14.31
N GLN A 689 -8.83 -13.79 15.48
CA GLN A 689 -7.41 -14.07 15.75
C GLN A 689 -6.83 -15.06 14.73
N ARG A 690 -7.60 -16.08 14.31
CA ARG A 690 -7.15 -17.01 13.27
C ARG A 690 -6.74 -16.27 11.99
N TYR A 691 -7.59 -15.39 11.48
CA TYR A 691 -7.35 -14.71 10.20
C TYR A 691 -6.26 -13.64 10.29
N THR A 692 -6.14 -12.96 11.43
CA THR A 692 -5.01 -12.03 11.65
C THR A 692 -3.68 -12.79 11.79
N ASP A 693 -3.68 -13.97 12.42
CA ASP A 693 -2.50 -14.85 12.52
C ASP A 693 -2.12 -15.44 11.16
N ASP A 694 -3.11 -15.82 10.34
CA ASP A 694 -2.88 -16.29 8.97
C ASP A 694 -2.16 -15.24 8.13
N LEU A 695 -2.61 -13.97 8.17
CA LEU A 695 -1.93 -12.85 7.52
C LEU A 695 -0.52 -12.62 8.08
N ALA A 696 -0.37 -12.63 9.39
CA ALA A 696 0.93 -12.47 10.04
C ALA A 696 1.91 -13.58 9.65
N GLN A 697 1.42 -14.82 9.50
CA GLN A 697 2.25 -15.95 9.08
C GLN A 697 2.67 -15.84 7.61
N LEU A 698 1.78 -15.38 6.73
CA LEU A 698 2.12 -15.11 5.33
C LEU A 698 3.18 -14.03 5.20
N GLN A 699 3.06 -12.96 5.97
CA GLN A 699 3.98 -11.83 5.95
C GLN A 699 5.34 -12.15 6.56
N LEU A 700 5.38 -12.79 7.72
CA LEU A 700 6.60 -12.97 8.51
C LEU A 700 7.28 -14.31 8.28
N GLY A 701 6.54 -15.29 7.78
CA GLY A 701 7.02 -16.65 7.57
C GLY A 701 7.78 -16.79 6.25
N SER A 702 8.28 -18.01 6.03
CA SER A 702 9.00 -18.38 4.80
C SER A 702 8.10 -19.06 3.77
N VAL A 703 6.78 -19.04 3.97
CA VAL A 703 5.80 -19.71 3.09
C VAL A 703 5.50 -18.90 1.82
N ALA A 704 5.59 -17.58 1.92
CA ALA A 704 5.51 -16.66 0.79
C ALA A 704 6.93 -16.30 0.28
N GLU A 705 7.10 -15.14 -0.29
CA GLU A 705 8.38 -14.67 -0.82
C GLU A 705 9.12 -13.79 0.21
N GLN A 706 9.55 -12.60 -0.10
CA GLN A 706 10.32 -11.72 0.78
C GLN A 706 9.74 -11.66 2.20
N PRO A 707 10.52 -12.06 3.23
CA PRO A 707 10.02 -11.97 4.60
C PRO A 707 9.79 -10.53 5.01
N GLY A 708 8.61 -10.23 5.55
CA GLY A 708 8.16 -8.90 5.91
C GLY A 708 7.24 -8.24 4.88
N ALA A 709 7.27 -8.67 3.62
CA ALA A 709 6.32 -8.25 2.60
C ALA A 709 4.95 -8.94 2.78
N MET A 710 3.87 -8.28 2.43
CA MET A 710 2.52 -8.82 2.49
C MET A 710 2.12 -9.34 1.10
N PRO A 711 2.09 -10.65 0.84
CA PRO A 711 1.74 -11.16 -0.48
C PRO A 711 0.26 -10.92 -0.79
N GLU A 712 -0.08 -10.82 -2.05
CA GLU A 712 -1.48 -10.85 -2.50
C GLU A 712 -2.10 -12.22 -2.29
N ILE A 713 -1.45 -13.25 -2.84
CA ILE A 713 -1.91 -14.64 -2.82
C ILE A 713 -0.98 -15.50 -1.94
N GLY A 714 -1.56 -16.24 -1.02
CA GLY A 714 -0.89 -17.22 -0.19
C GLY A 714 -1.14 -18.66 -0.65
N PRO A 715 -0.39 -19.65 -0.10
CA PRO A 715 -0.61 -21.06 -0.40
C PRO A 715 -1.96 -21.55 0.12
N SER A 716 -2.51 -22.54 -0.57
CA SER A 716 -3.73 -23.26 -0.19
C SER A 716 -3.65 -24.73 -0.63
N PRO A 717 -4.61 -25.60 -0.29
CA PRO A 717 -4.62 -26.98 -0.75
C PRO A 717 -4.57 -27.13 -2.27
N ASP A 718 -5.21 -26.24 -3.02
CA ASP A 718 -5.30 -26.29 -4.49
C ASP A 718 -4.30 -25.37 -5.19
N PHE A 719 -3.64 -24.50 -4.45
CA PHE A 719 -2.65 -23.56 -4.96
C PHE A 719 -1.35 -23.72 -4.17
N PRO A 720 -0.26 -24.16 -4.81
CA PRO A 720 1.02 -24.29 -4.14
C PRO A 720 1.53 -22.91 -3.70
N ALA A 721 2.52 -22.90 -2.81
CA ALA A 721 3.19 -21.66 -2.47
C ALA A 721 3.69 -20.95 -3.74
N ASN A 722 3.58 -19.62 -3.79
CA ASN A 722 4.00 -18.80 -4.94
C ASN A 722 5.39 -19.17 -5.45
N VAL A 723 6.32 -19.45 -4.54
CA VAL A 723 7.70 -19.85 -4.84
C VAL A 723 7.87 -21.10 -5.70
N THR A 724 6.81 -21.78 -6.07
CA THR A 724 6.82 -22.96 -6.96
C THR A 724 6.27 -22.66 -8.36
N LEU A 725 5.68 -21.51 -8.57
CA LEU A 725 5.17 -21.07 -9.87
C LEU A 725 6.26 -20.38 -10.70
N PRO A 726 6.15 -20.35 -12.03
CA PRO A 726 6.95 -19.47 -12.87
C PRO A 726 6.75 -17.99 -12.46
N PHE A 727 7.79 -17.18 -12.56
CA PHE A 727 7.75 -15.78 -12.10
C PHE A 727 6.73 -14.91 -12.83
N ASN A 728 6.36 -15.27 -14.06
CA ASN A 728 5.35 -14.58 -14.86
C ASN A 728 3.92 -15.11 -14.67
N GLU A 729 3.72 -15.96 -13.67
CA GLU A 729 2.40 -16.50 -13.29
C GLU A 729 2.09 -16.22 -11.81
N ARG A 730 2.95 -15.48 -11.11
CA ARG A 730 2.80 -15.18 -9.69
C ARG A 730 2.11 -13.86 -9.51
N SER A 731 1.22 -13.79 -8.53
CA SER A 731 0.64 -12.57 -8.00
C SER A 731 1.71 -11.68 -7.33
N SER A 732 1.31 -10.52 -6.84
CA SER A 732 2.19 -9.59 -6.15
C SER A 732 2.84 -10.23 -4.92
N LEU A 733 4.16 -10.01 -4.78
CA LEU A 733 4.93 -10.44 -3.60
C LEU A 733 4.70 -9.51 -2.41
N ASP A 734 4.35 -8.26 -2.69
CA ASP A 734 4.09 -7.21 -1.72
C ASP A 734 2.89 -6.39 -2.18
N GLN A 735 1.79 -6.41 -1.40
CA GLN A 735 0.48 -5.85 -1.74
C GLN A 735 -0.03 -4.99 -0.57
N ALA A 736 -0.39 -3.74 -0.84
CA ALA A 736 -0.75 -2.76 0.19
C ALA A 736 -2.00 -3.14 1.00
N TRP A 737 -3.08 -3.51 0.33
CA TRP A 737 -4.39 -3.72 0.96
C TRP A 737 -4.44 -4.87 1.98
N GLY A 738 -3.55 -5.89 1.88
CA GLY A 738 -3.48 -6.96 2.88
C GLY A 738 -3.14 -6.44 4.29
N THR A 739 -2.50 -5.28 4.40
CA THR A 739 -2.18 -4.63 5.68
C THR A 739 -3.41 -4.14 6.45
N TYR A 740 -4.54 -3.92 5.75
CA TYR A 740 -5.84 -3.60 6.34
C TYR A 740 -6.27 -4.65 7.36
N GLY A 741 -6.17 -5.94 7.00
CA GLY A 741 -6.54 -7.06 7.86
C GLY A 741 -5.64 -7.28 9.07
N VAL A 742 -4.51 -6.58 9.16
CA VAL A 742 -3.61 -6.59 10.32
C VAL A 742 -3.83 -5.36 11.21
N LEU A 743 -3.74 -4.18 10.62
CA LEU A 743 -3.72 -2.91 11.37
C LEU A 743 -5.09 -2.52 11.92
N TRP A 744 -6.15 -2.66 11.11
CA TRP A 744 -7.49 -2.25 11.52
C TRP A 744 -8.06 -3.10 12.65
N PRO A 745 -8.01 -4.45 12.62
CA PRO A 745 -8.41 -5.29 13.75
C PRO A 745 -7.69 -4.93 15.05
N VAL A 746 -6.38 -4.70 15.01
CA VAL A 746 -5.59 -4.43 16.22
C VAL A 746 -5.90 -3.05 16.80
N VAL A 747 -5.81 -2.00 15.97
CA VAL A 747 -5.90 -0.61 16.47
C VAL A 747 -7.34 -0.19 16.69
N HIS A 748 -8.22 -0.46 15.72
CA HIS A 748 -9.61 -0.01 15.80
C HIS A 748 -10.47 -0.96 16.64
N GLN A 749 -10.37 -2.27 16.45
CA GLN A 749 -11.28 -3.21 17.10
C GLN A 749 -10.79 -3.70 18.46
N GLN A 750 -9.52 -4.15 18.58
CA GLN A 750 -8.98 -4.66 19.86
C GLN A 750 -8.62 -3.54 20.83
N LEU A 751 -7.87 -2.53 20.38
CA LEU A 751 -7.54 -1.34 21.18
C LEU A 751 -8.70 -0.34 21.26
N GLY A 752 -9.73 -0.49 20.43
CA GLY A 752 -10.95 0.29 20.45
C GLY A 752 -10.78 1.76 20.10
N VAL A 753 -9.77 2.11 19.31
CA VAL A 753 -9.50 3.51 18.93
C VAL A 753 -10.40 3.91 17.77
N GLY A 754 -11.43 4.68 18.07
CA GLY A 754 -12.44 5.17 17.13
C GLY A 754 -12.52 6.72 17.16
N PRO A 755 -11.63 7.43 16.48
CA PRO A 755 -11.67 8.89 16.44
C PRO A 755 -12.85 9.39 15.60
N GLN A 756 -13.48 10.44 16.08
CA GLN A 756 -14.47 11.26 15.38
C GLN A 756 -14.08 12.73 15.55
N LEU A 757 -12.82 13.04 15.24
CA LEU A 757 -12.24 14.36 15.53
C LEU A 757 -12.88 15.48 14.68
N GLY A 758 -13.47 15.15 13.55
CA GLY A 758 -14.31 16.07 12.80
C GLY A 758 -15.44 16.65 13.65
N HIS A 759 -15.89 15.90 14.68
CA HIS A 759 -16.87 16.31 15.69
C HIS A 759 -16.24 16.62 17.06
N GLY A 760 -14.93 16.65 17.17
CA GLY A 760 -14.21 16.91 18.43
C GLY A 760 -14.35 15.77 19.46
N LEU A 761 -14.66 14.54 19.01
CA LEU A 761 -14.84 13.36 19.84
C LEU A 761 -13.75 12.32 19.56
N LEU A 762 -13.27 11.65 20.62
CA LEU A 762 -12.42 10.46 20.55
C LEU A 762 -13.08 9.36 21.38
N GLU A 763 -13.39 8.24 20.77
CA GLU A 763 -13.82 7.03 21.48
C GLU A 763 -12.64 6.08 21.66
N VAL A 764 -12.48 5.51 22.86
CA VAL A 764 -11.51 4.44 23.18
C VAL A 764 -12.23 3.38 23.98
N LEU A 765 -12.73 2.37 23.27
CA LEU A 765 -13.62 1.32 23.81
C LEU A 765 -13.07 -0.08 23.51
N PRO A 766 -11.93 -0.46 24.10
CA PRO A 766 -11.23 -1.69 23.80
C PRO A 766 -12.10 -2.95 23.99
N SER A 767 -11.80 -3.92 23.13
CA SER A 767 -12.31 -5.28 23.23
C SER A 767 -11.14 -6.25 23.37
N VAL A 768 -10.82 -6.66 24.59
CA VAL A 768 -9.69 -7.59 24.85
C VAL A 768 -10.07 -8.99 24.35
N PRO A 769 -9.33 -9.57 23.39
CA PRO A 769 -9.66 -10.89 22.83
C PRO A 769 -9.73 -11.99 23.89
N PRO A 770 -10.61 -12.98 23.74
CA PRO A 770 -10.68 -14.12 24.64
C PRO A 770 -9.34 -14.86 24.71
N GLY A 771 -8.93 -15.21 25.93
CA GLY A 771 -7.62 -15.85 26.17
C GLY A 771 -6.44 -14.88 26.36
N GLN A 772 -6.63 -13.60 26.01
CA GLN A 772 -5.65 -12.55 26.31
C GLN A 772 -6.03 -11.82 27.60
N SER A 773 -5.05 -11.38 28.36
CA SER A 773 -5.27 -10.60 29.58
C SER A 773 -5.02 -9.10 29.40
N THR A 774 -4.31 -8.74 28.32
CA THR A 774 -3.90 -7.36 28.06
C THR A 774 -3.67 -7.13 26.58
N VAL A 775 -4.06 -5.95 26.11
CA VAL A 775 -3.66 -5.35 24.84
C VAL A 775 -3.26 -3.91 25.08
N SER A 776 -2.20 -3.44 24.44
CA SER A 776 -1.78 -2.04 24.60
C SER A 776 -1.16 -1.47 23.33
N GLY A 777 -1.33 -0.18 23.16
CA GLY A 777 -0.69 0.60 22.10
C GLY A 777 -0.14 1.91 22.65
N SER A 778 0.98 2.35 22.11
CA SER A 778 1.62 3.63 22.49
C SER A 778 1.92 4.45 21.24
N ASN A 779 1.92 5.76 21.42
CA ASN A 779 2.10 6.72 20.33
C ASN A 779 1.14 6.46 19.15
N ILE A 780 -0.09 6.01 19.42
CA ILE A 780 -1.11 5.83 18.39
C ILE A 780 -1.48 7.23 17.88
N ARG A 781 -1.24 7.47 16.61
CA ARG A 781 -1.47 8.79 16.00
C ARG A 781 -2.95 9.04 15.83
N VAL A 782 -3.41 10.21 16.29
CA VAL A 782 -4.79 10.66 16.20
C VAL A 782 -4.79 12.19 16.07
N GLY A 783 -5.37 12.72 15.03
CA GLY A 783 -5.34 14.18 14.76
C GLY A 783 -3.91 14.71 14.67
N THR A 784 -3.66 15.82 15.32
CA THR A 784 -2.33 16.45 15.39
C THR A 784 -1.43 15.88 16.49
N GLY A 785 -1.89 14.86 17.23
CA GLY A 785 -1.18 14.31 18.37
C GLY A 785 -1.12 12.78 18.38
N SER A 786 -1.05 12.22 19.56
CA SER A 786 -1.10 10.78 19.77
C SER A 786 -1.72 10.43 21.12
N ILE A 787 -2.07 9.15 21.28
CA ILE A 787 -2.58 8.59 22.53
C ILE A 787 -1.83 7.31 22.88
N ASP A 788 -1.80 6.99 24.18
CA ASP A 788 -1.42 5.68 24.69
C ASP A 788 -2.66 4.99 25.26
N VAL A 789 -2.85 3.72 24.92
CA VAL A 789 -3.98 2.90 25.36
C VAL A 789 -3.45 1.63 26.02
N THR A 790 -3.97 1.27 27.18
CA THR A 790 -3.77 -0.04 27.79
C THR A 790 -5.11 -0.57 28.25
N ALA A 791 -5.49 -1.74 27.78
CA ALA A 791 -6.70 -2.43 28.20
C ALA A 791 -6.36 -3.79 28.81
N THR A 792 -6.99 -4.11 29.93
CA THR A 792 -6.81 -5.39 30.64
C THR A 792 -8.16 -5.99 31.00
N HIS A 793 -8.25 -7.33 30.91
CA HIS A 793 -9.40 -8.10 31.38
C HIS A 793 -8.95 -9.16 32.39
N SER A 794 -9.57 -9.17 33.56
CA SER A 794 -9.32 -10.16 34.62
C SER A 794 -10.61 -10.49 35.37
N GLY A 795 -11.07 -11.73 35.24
CA GLY A 795 -12.33 -12.17 35.82
C GLY A 795 -13.50 -11.31 35.32
N ASN A 796 -14.21 -10.65 36.22
CA ASN A 796 -15.36 -9.80 35.94
C ASN A 796 -14.98 -8.31 35.79
N THR A 797 -13.72 -7.99 35.59
CA THR A 797 -13.22 -6.62 35.60
C THR A 797 -12.46 -6.29 34.31
N TRP A 798 -12.89 -5.23 33.63
CA TRP A 798 -12.22 -4.62 32.49
C TRP A 798 -11.63 -3.27 32.92
N THR A 799 -10.39 -3.03 32.59
CA THR A 799 -9.72 -1.76 32.91
C THR A 799 -9.10 -1.18 31.65
N THR A 800 -9.47 0.04 31.32
CA THR A 800 -8.88 0.81 30.21
C THR A 800 -8.18 2.04 30.75
N THR A 801 -6.96 2.25 30.36
CA THR A 801 -6.19 3.46 30.67
C THR A 801 -5.83 4.14 29.36
N VAL A 802 -6.20 5.41 29.21
CA VAL A 802 -5.88 6.25 28.05
C VAL A 802 -5.10 7.46 28.52
N THR A 803 -3.96 7.74 27.91
CA THR A 803 -3.23 8.99 28.07
C THR A 803 -3.32 9.77 26.76
N SER A 804 -3.90 10.97 26.81
CA SER A 804 -4.07 11.84 25.64
C SER A 804 -3.66 13.27 25.97
N ARG A 805 -3.13 13.97 24.97
CA ARG A 805 -2.81 15.41 25.05
C ARG A 805 -3.62 16.23 24.04
N LEU A 806 -4.62 15.63 23.43
CA LEU A 806 -5.51 16.28 22.46
C LEU A 806 -6.51 17.18 23.16
N ALA A 807 -7.07 18.13 22.41
CA ALA A 807 -8.19 18.96 22.84
C ALA A 807 -9.47 18.37 22.23
N CYS A 808 -10.16 17.50 22.97
CA CYS A 808 -11.37 16.81 22.53
C CYS A 808 -12.23 16.36 23.72
N THR A 809 -13.42 15.81 23.43
CA THR A 809 -14.16 14.98 24.37
C THR A 809 -13.69 13.54 24.21
N LEU A 810 -13.41 12.84 25.31
CA LEU A 810 -13.01 11.43 25.34
C LEU A 810 -14.13 10.58 25.90
N HIS A 811 -14.62 9.63 25.12
CA HIS A 811 -15.39 8.50 25.59
C HIS A 811 -14.45 7.33 25.86
N VAL A 812 -14.26 6.97 27.12
CA VAL A 812 -13.34 5.91 27.52
C VAL A 812 -14.06 4.85 28.34
N GLY A 813 -13.83 3.58 28.02
CA GLY A 813 -14.50 2.47 28.65
C GLY A 813 -14.06 1.11 28.15
N ALA A 814 -14.99 0.21 27.93
CA ALA A 814 -14.72 -1.13 27.38
C ALA A 814 -15.92 -1.64 26.57
N THR A 815 -15.62 -2.51 25.60
CA THR A 815 -16.61 -3.34 24.94
C THR A 815 -16.66 -4.70 25.64
N LEU A 816 -17.80 -5.01 26.22
CA LEU A 816 -18.08 -6.23 26.97
C LEU A 816 -18.83 -7.24 26.07
N PRO A 817 -18.81 -8.54 26.43
CA PRO A 817 -19.70 -9.50 25.78
C PRO A 817 -21.16 -9.03 25.79
N ALA A 818 -21.90 -9.32 24.73
CA ALA A 818 -23.31 -8.96 24.63
C ALA A 818 -24.11 -9.54 25.81
N GLY A 819 -25.04 -8.74 26.37
CA GLY A 819 -25.87 -9.13 27.50
C GLY A 819 -25.22 -9.00 28.89
N SER A 820 -23.94 -8.61 28.99
CA SER A 820 -23.27 -8.37 30.27
C SER A 820 -24.07 -7.38 31.15
N THR A 821 -24.19 -7.67 32.45
CA THR A 821 -24.81 -6.77 33.42
C THR A 821 -23.74 -5.93 34.12
N VAL A 822 -23.78 -4.62 33.95
CA VAL A 822 -22.82 -3.69 34.57
C VAL A 822 -23.12 -3.53 36.04
N MET A 823 -22.15 -3.83 36.91
CA MET A 823 -22.29 -3.71 38.37
C MET A 823 -21.74 -2.38 38.89
N SER A 824 -20.59 -1.95 38.38
CA SER A 824 -20.00 -0.70 38.79
C SER A 824 -19.04 -0.15 37.72
N VAL A 825 -18.93 1.18 37.64
CA VAL A 825 -17.95 1.89 36.81
C VAL A 825 -17.23 2.93 37.65
N THR A 826 -15.92 2.99 37.55
CA THR A 826 -15.10 4.02 38.18
C THR A 826 -14.24 4.75 37.17
N LEU A 827 -14.04 6.04 37.36
CA LEU A 827 -13.06 6.87 36.64
C LEU A 827 -11.99 7.33 37.65
N ASN A 828 -10.74 6.99 37.41
CA ASN A 828 -9.60 7.33 38.28
C ASN A 828 -9.82 6.90 39.74
N GLY A 829 -10.48 5.76 39.97
CA GLY A 829 -10.79 5.20 41.28
C GLY A 829 -12.05 5.74 41.96
N ALA A 830 -12.72 6.76 41.41
CA ALA A 830 -13.97 7.27 41.91
C ALA A 830 -15.17 6.74 41.11
N THR A 831 -16.30 6.45 41.78
CA THR A 831 -17.54 6.04 41.08
C THR A 831 -17.94 7.11 40.07
N ALA A 832 -18.25 6.69 38.85
CA ALA A 832 -18.58 7.58 37.76
C ALA A 832 -19.98 7.27 37.17
N ALA A 833 -20.67 8.31 36.70
CA ALA A 833 -21.79 8.11 35.79
C ALA A 833 -21.28 7.56 34.44
N PHE A 834 -22.02 6.65 33.86
CA PHE A 834 -21.60 5.97 32.63
C PHE A 834 -22.78 5.81 31.66
N THR A 835 -22.44 5.61 30.42
CA THR A 835 -23.36 5.28 29.32
C THR A 835 -23.19 3.83 28.92
N VAL A 836 -24.30 3.18 28.54
CA VAL A 836 -24.31 1.83 27.96
C VAL A 836 -24.88 1.94 26.55
N ARG A 837 -24.20 1.32 25.58
CA ARG A 837 -24.63 1.25 24.19
C ARG A 837 -24.46 -0.20 23.70
N ASP A 838 -25.51 -0.84 23.27
CA ASP A 838 -25.46 -2.17 22.68
C ASP A 838 -25.15 -2.03 21.18
N THR A 839 -24.16 -2.77 20.68
CA THR A 839 -23.76 -2.82 19.27
C THR A 839 -23.63 -4.27 18.81
N ASN A 840 -23.37 -4.49 17.53
CA ASN A 840 -23.10 -5.83 17.02
C ASN A 840 -21.83 -6.43 17.66
N ALA A 841 -20.80 -5.60 17.91
CA ALA A 841 -19.55 -6.03 18.55
C ALA A 841 -19.69 -6.41 20.02
N GLY A 842 -20.73 -5.91 20.71
CA GLY A 842 -20.96 -6.18 22.12
C GLY A 842 -21.61 -5.02 22.86
N ARG A 843 -21.50 -5.05 24.19
CA ARG A 843 -22.02 -4.01 25.08
C ARG A 843 -20.93 -3.02 25.41
N GLN A 844 -21.00 -1.84 24.85
CA GLN A 844 -20.08 -0.73 25.15
C GLN A 844 -20.51 -0.01 26.41
N VAL A 845 -19.54 0.17 27.34
CA VAL A 845 -19.75 0.85 28.61
C VAL A 845 -18.67 1.92 28.73
N PHE A 846 -19.04 3.19 28.81
CA PHE A 846 -18.07 4.28 28.78
C PHE A 846 -18.46 5.48 29.67
N VAL A 847 -17.44 6.24 30.03
CA VAL A 847 -17.51 7.52 30.73
C VAL A 847 -17.05 8.61 29.78
N SER A 848 -17.76 9.75 29.75
CA SER A 848 -17.36 10.94 29.01
C SER A 848 -16.50 11.84 29.91
N THR A 849 -15.32 12.24 29.40
CA THR A 849 -14.37 13.12 30.10
C THR A 849 -13.60 13.98 29.10
N PRO A 850 -13.05 15.15 29.46
CA PRO A 850 -12.16 15.87 28.55
C PRO A 850 -10.90 15.09 28.23
N CYS A 851 -10.41 15.22 27.01
CA CYS A 851 -9.05 14.82 26.64
C CYS A 851 -8.01 15.66 27.42
N GLY A 852 -6.70 15.38 27.26
CA GLY A 852 -5.63 16.21 27.81
C GLY A 852 -5.04 15.72 29.15
N SER A 853 -5.49 14.56 29.64
CA SER A 853 -4.94 13.92 30.85
C SER A 853 -5.09 12.39 30.76
N THR A 854 -4.53 11.69 31.75
CA THR A 854 -4.74 10.24 31.87
C THR A 854 -6.12 9.95 32.45
N ALA A 855 -6.92 9.16 31.74
CA ALA A 855 -8.19 8.62 32.19
C ALA A 855 -8.06 7.09 32.38
N LYS A 856 -8.36 6.61 33.58
CA LYS A 856 -8.42 5.18 33.91
C LYS A 856 -9.85 4.80 34.27
N VAL A 857 -10.50 4.03 33.40
CA VAL A 857 -11.84 3.50 33.64
C VAL A 857 -11.76 2.04 34.03
N GLN A 858 -12.47 1.65 35.06
CA GLN A 858 -12.65 0.27 35.46
C GLN A 858 -14.15 -0.05 35.42
N VAL A 859 -14.51 -1.10 34.69
CA VAL A 859 -15.88 -1.63 34.57
C VAL A 859 -15.89 -2.99 35.25
N THR A 860 -16.81 -3.21 36.17
CA THR A 860 -17.11 -4.53 36.75
C THR A 860 -18.49 -4.97 36.25
N ALA A 861 -18.56 -6.16 35.65
CA ALA A 861 -19.79 -6.70 35.09
C ALA A 861 -19.88 -8.23 35.32
N SER A 862 -21.09 -8.78 35.15
CA SER A 862 -21.36 -10.23 35.27
C SER A 862 -22.08 -10.74 34.00
#